data_90a0adbb4b45b4baccacac394e1f9b7b
#
_entry.id   90a0adbb4b45b4baccacac394e1f9b7b
#
_cell.length_a   1.000
_cell.length_b   1.000
_cell.length_c   1.000
_cell.angle_alpha   90.00
_cell.angle_beta   90.00
_cell.angle_gamma   90.00
#
_symmetry.space_group_name_H-M   'P 1'
#
loop_
_entity.id
_entity.type
_entity.pdbx_description
1 polymer ?
#
loop_
_entity_poly.entity_id
_entity_poly.type
_entity_poly.pdbx_seq_one_letter_code
_entity_poly.pdbx_strand_id
1 'polypeptide(L)'
;MSHFLLELYSEEIPHGLQIDTRQNIEVLFNKKLTEYNIAFKKFSVFSTPTRLCVSIEGLPSTLSVPSKEIKGPKVGSPEQALAGFLKSNQSEQKDVFEKTIDKGNFYFVKTKKETLDLQKLFATTVPEILQSLSWKKSMRWANHSLVWGRPLKSILSLFDNHTVNFNFHHLSSSNKVYVGSVQEEKQVNIKSAGQYFQILKDKNIILDQNEREKMVLKSLSAIFKKTKSEDSPNLRLVEEVTNLVDYPTALKGSFSKDFLELPEELLHLTMMQHQRYFPMKSLETEKITNTFVTISNNKDEKKLIIDGNERVLQARLSDAKFFWDKNKRQNLVKNVSKLNGITFYKELGSLYDKTQRVRQLASLISDIIGANKGDTEIAASICKADLVTDLVGEYPELQGVIGKYFAISQGFSSEIANAISDHYLPLGPTDNVPKEKIAICVALADKLDTLIGFFGIGLKPTSSKDPFALRRAVLGIIRIIIENKLSISLKELINNAKNLYLSNNIDITNAKLADDLIEFFNDRFKNLLKDKNLRLDVVDSVLFKNRSDDFYSLFLKITTIAKYIKKPEGMNAIATYKRAKNILEQNEQIIKDTIFGNPDVVLFNSEIEETLLVKINEIKDYFTTPSRLRDSAKTIQMLSEVKLITDQFFEEVKVNDDNEDVKKNRLELLLLMCKTFDNFTDFSKFEGA
;
A
#
# COMPACT_ATOMS: atom_id res chain seq x y z
N MET A 1 26.33 5.07 34.87
CA MET A 1 25.69 4.57 33.69
C MET A 1 26.19 5.34 32.50
N SER A 2 26.66 4.65 31.46
CA SER A 2 27.37 5.24 30.35
C SER A 2 26.47 5.73 29.23
N HIS A 3 26.98 6.60 28.39
CA HIS A 3 26.30 7.21 27.27
C HIS A 3 27.10 6.98 25.97
N PHE A 4 26.47 6.34 24.98
CA PHE A 4 27.04 6.19 23.65
C PHE A 4 26.44 7.23 22.71
N LEU A 5 27.29 7.90 21.94
CA LEU A 5 26.92 8.87 20.93
C LEU A 5 27.64 8.55 19.62
N LEU A 6 26.88 8.52 18.52
CA LEU A 6 27.38 8.39 17.16
C LEU A 6 26.77 9.51 16.30
N GLU A 7 27.60 10.30 15.62
CA GLU A 7 27.16 11.22 14.57
C GLU A 7 27.78 10.80 13.23
N LEU A 8 26.96 10.75 12.21
CA LEU A 8 27.34 10.58 10.82
C LEU A 8 27.07 11.91 10.10
N TYR A 9 28.12 12.67 9.82
CA TYR A 9 28.03 13.96 9.14
C TYR A 9 28.27 13.79 7.65
N SER A 10 27.35 14.29 6.82
CA SER A 10 27.36 14.09 5.36
C SER A 10 26.97 15.36 4.60
N GLU A 11 27.01 15.31 3.28
CA GLU A 11 26.27 16.23 2.42
C GLU A 11 24.74 16.10 2.67
N GLU A 12 23.95 17.08 2.21
CA GLU A 12 22.53 17.17 2.50
C GLU A 12 21.76 15.89 2.10
N ILE A 13 21.17 15.23 3.10
CA ILE A 13 20.36 14.03 2.96
C ILE A 13 18.92 14.45 2.66
N PRO A 14 18.33 14.03 1.53
CA PRO A 14 16.92 14.29 1.23
C PRO A 14 15.98 13.82 2.36
N HIS A 15 14.92 14.57 2.63
CA HIS A 15 13.98 14.31 3.74
C HIS A 15 13.49 12.88 3.80
N GLY A 16 13.06 12.30 2.66
CA GLY A 16 12.58 10.91 2.62
C GLY A 16 13.64 9.88 2.98
N LEU A 17 14.92 10.13 2.64
CA LEU A 17 16.02 9.24 3.05
C LEU A 17 16.33 9.38 4.55
N GLN A 18 16.17 10.58 5.14
CA GLN A 18 16.35 10.76 6.57
C GLN A 18 15.36 9.93 7.40
N ILE A 19 14.07 9.96 7.01
CA ILE A 19 13.01 9.22 7.71
C ILE A 19 13.30 7.72 7.67
N ASP A 20 13.50 7.17 6.47
CA ASP A 20 13.79 5.74 6.30
C ASP A 20 15.06 5.33 7.07
N THR A 21 16.10 6.15 7.03
CA THR A 21 17.39 5.81 7.64
C THR A 21 17.32 5.85 9.16
N ARG A 22 16.59 6.79 9.76
CA ARG A 22 16.35 6.78 11.21
C ARG A 22 15.72 5.45 11.67
N GLN A 23 14.69 4.98 10.95
CA GLN A 23 14.03 3.71 11.28
C GLN A 23 14.97 2.52 11.10
N ASN A 24 15.69 2.47 9.98
CA ASN A 24 16.59 1.36 9.67
C ASN A 24 17.75 1.26 10.65
N ILE A 25 18.39 2.38 11.01
CA ILE A 25 19.51 2.37 11.95
C ILE A 25 19.05 1.99 13.36
N GLU A 26 17.86 2.43 13.77
CA GLU A 26 17.24 2.04 15.03
C GLU A 26 17.04 0.53 15.11
N VAL A 27 16.49 -0.08 14.07
CA VAL A 27 16.30 -1.55 14.00
C VAL A 27 17.62 -2.28 14.07
N LEU A 28 18.65 -1.82 13.36
CA LEU A 28 19.97 -2.46 13.34
C LEU A 28 20.66 -2.38 14.72
N PHE A 29 20.63 -1.21 15.37
CA PHE A 29 21.17 -1.08 16.74
C PHE A 29 20.41 -1.94 17.74
N ASN A 30 19.07 -1.89 17.74
CA ASN A 30 18.24 -2.69 18.64
C ASN A 30 18.49 -4.20 18.46
N LYS A 31 18.69 -4.66 17.24
CA LYS A 31 19.06 -6.04 16.96
C LYS A 31 20.37 -6.41 17.64
N LYS A 32 21.41 -5.58 17.53
CA LYS A 32 22.73 -5.81 18.15
C LYS A 32 22.66 -5.71 19.67
N LEU A 33 21.96 -4.71 20.21
CA LEU A 33 21.77 -4.59 21.67
C LEU A 33 21.06 -5.81 22.25
N THR A 34 20.06 -6.35 21.54
CA THR A 34 19.35 -7.58 21.95
C THR A 34 20.24 -8.81 21.84
N GLU A 35 21.03 -8.93 20.77
CA GLU A 35 21.95 -10.06 20.55
C GLU A 35 22.96 -10.22 21.71
N TYR A 36 23.44 -9.10 22.25
CA TYR A 36 24.37 -9.06 23.39
C TYR A 36 23.70 -8.89 24.74
N ASN A 37 22.34 -8.88 24.83
CA ASN A 37 21.59 -8.63 26.06
C ASN A 37 22.00 -7.33 26.78
N ILE A 38 22.25 -6.25 26.02
CA ILE A 38 22.64 -4.97 26.56
C ILE A 38 21.41 -4.18 26.97
N ALA A 39 21.25 -3.92 28.27
CA ALA A 39 20.20 -3.05 28.77
C ALA A 39 20.59 -1.56 28.63
N PHE A 40 19.61 -0.72 28.32
CA PHE A 40 19.75 0.72 28.22
C PHE A 40 18.50 1.42 28.79
N LYS A 41 18.60 2.70 29.10
CA LYS A 41 17.46 3.50 29.60
C LYS A 41 16.71 4.21 28.47
N LYS A 42 17.43 4.79 27.53
CA LYS A 42 16.86 5.57 26.45
C LYS A 42 17.67 5.37 25.18
N PHE A 43 16.97 5.13 24.09
CA PHE A 43 17.51 5.05 22.74
C PHE A 43 16.87 6.16 21.90
N SER A 44 17.66 6.96 21.21
CA SER A 44 17.17 8.04 20.37
C SER A 44 17.94 8.11 19.06
N VAL A 45 17.21 8.33 17.97
CA VAL A 45 17.77 8.59 16.66
C VAL A 45 17.30 9.95 16.18
N PHE A 46 18.25 10.79 15.83
CA PHE A 46 18.00 12.13 15.33
C PHE A 46 18.56 12.30 13.93
N SER A 47 17.97 13.19 13.17
CA SER A 47 18.57 13.64 11.92
C SER A 47 18.37 15.13 11.71
N THR A 48 19.31 15.74 11.01
CA THR A 48 19.17 17.06 10.35
C THR A 48 19.49 16.89 8.87
N PRO A 49 19.39 17.92 8.03
CA PRO A 49 19.78 17.80 6.62
C PRO A 49 21.15 17.17 6.39
N THR A 50 22.13 17.45 7.28
CA THR A 50 23.52 16.99 7.12
C THR A 50 23.95 15.96 8.15
N ARG A 51 23.09 15.54 9.10
CA ARG A 51 23.45 14.66 10.21
C ARG A 51 22.49 13.51 10.40
N LEU A 52 23.02 12.36 10.74
CA LEU A 52 22.30 11.26 11.36
C LEU A 52 22.98 10.94 12.69
N CYS A 53 22.25 10.98 13.79
CA CYS A 53 22.80 10.83 15.13
C CYS A 53 22.06 9.74 15.90
N VAL A 54 22.83 8.85 16.55
CA VAL A 54 22.35 7.84 17.50
C VAL A 54 22.86 8.18 18.90
N SER A 55 21.96 8.18 19.86
CA SER A 55 22.24 8.43 21.28
C SER A 55 21.63 7.34 22.14
N ILE A 56 22.45 6.66 22.94
CA ILE A 56 22.01 5.57 23.81
C ILE A 56 22.46 5.87 25.24
N GLU A 57 21.50 6.14 26.12
CA GLU A 57 21.74 6.52 27.50
C GLU A 57 21.49 5.35 28.45
N GLY A 58 22.23 5.32 29.53
CA GLY A 58 22.03 4.37 30.62
C GLY A 58 22.60 2.99 30.35
N LEU A 59 23.64 2.92 29.52
CA LEU A 59 24.38 1.70 29.23
C LEU A 59 25.25 1.28 30.42
N PRO A 60 25.53 -0.02 30.61
CA PRO A 60 26.63 -0.46 31.48
C PRO A 60 27.99 -0.14 30.85
N SER A 61 29.03 0.04 31.65
CA SER A 61 30.40 0.20 31.10
C SER A 61 31.02 -1.12 30.62
N THR A 62 30.62 -2.18 31.27
CA THR A 62 31.06 -3.55 30.97
C THR A 62 29.87 -4.50 30.93
N LEU A 63 29.95 -5.52 30.09
CA LEU A 63 28.96 -6.58 29.97
C LEU A 63 29.52 -7.91 30.48
N SER A 64 28.86 -8.50 31.47
CA SER A 64 29.20 -9.85 31.88
C SER A 64 28.50 -10.86 30.99
N VAL A 65 29.25 -11.51 30.11
CA VAL A 65 28.74 -12.59 29.26
C VAL A 65 28.74 -13.88 30.09
N PRO A 66 27.55 -14.45 30.40
CA PRO A 66 27.50 -15.69 31.16
C PRO A 66 28.15 -16.80 30.33
N SER A 67 28.81 -17.72 31.04
CA SER A 67 29.35 -18.91 30.43
C SER A 67 28.23 -19.70 29.74
N LYS A 68 28.41 -20.06 28.47
CA LYS A 68 27.51 -20.91 27.70
C LYS A 68 28.09 -22.31 27.55
N GLU A 69 27.23 -23.32 27.56
CA GLU A 69 27.60 -24.69 27.20
C GLU A 69 27.49 -24.82 25.69
N ILE A 70 28.62 -25.02 25.03
CA ILE A 70 28.65 -25.25 23.58
C ILE A 70 28.71 -26.76 23.34
N LYS A 71 27.78 -27.30 22.56
CA LYS A 71 27.68 -28.68 22.18
C LYS A 71 28.77 -28.99 21.13
N GLY A 72 29.57 -30.02 21.41
CA GLY A 72 30.59 -30.54 20.54
C GLY A 72 30.20 -31.86 19.86
N PRO A 73 31.21 -32.61 19.37
CA PRO A 73 31.01 -33.92 18.76
C PRO A 73 30.45 -34.93 19.77
N LYS A 74 29.94 -36.06 19.23
CA LYS A 74 29.43 -37.18 20.05
C LYS A 74 30.61 -37.87 20.74
N VAL A 75 30.39 -38.31 21.99
CA VAL A 75 31.38 -39.10 22.71
C VAL A 75 31.74 -40.36 21.90
N GLY A 76 33.02 -40.60 21.74
CA GLY A 76 33.55 -41.68 20.86
C GLY A 76 33.82 -41.26 19.42
N SER A 77 33.64 -39.98 19.07
CA SER A 77 34.06 -39.44 17.77
C SER A 77 35.59 -39.40 17.65
N PRO A 78 36.18 -39.42 16.42
CA PRO A 78 37.63 -39.38 16.21
C PRO A 78 38.28 -38.17 16.95
N GLU A 79 39.48 -38.37 17.48
CA GLU A 79 40.22 -37.34 18.24
C GLU A 79 40.38 -36.02 17.47
N GLN A 80 40.50 -36.10 16.15
CA GLN A 80 40.59 -34.91 15.28
C GLN A 80 39.33 -34.03 15.33
N ALA A 81 38.13 -34.63 15.52
CA ALA A 81 36.89 -33.89 15.66
C ALA A 81 36.81 -33.11 17.00
N LEU A 82 37.31 -33.74 18.08
CA LEU A 82 37.40 -33.09 19.39
C LEU A 82 38.48 -31.99 19.37
N ALA A 83 39.62 -32.23 18.78
CA ALA A 83 40.70 -31.25 18.65
C ALA A 83 40.26 -30.02 17.82
N GLY A 84 39.55 -30.26 16.70
CA GLY A 84 38.96 -29.22 15.88
C GLY A 84 37.91 -28.37 16.66
N PHE A 85 37.06 -29.02 17.42
CA PHE A 85 36.07 -28.39 18.27
C PHE A 85 36.72 -27.52 19.36
N LEU A 86 37.75 -28.04 20.03
CA LEU A 86 38.50 -27.31 21.05
C LEU A 86 39.21 -26.07 20.45
N LYS A 87 39.87 -26.26 19.31
CA LYS A 87 40.54 -25.14 18.62
C LYS A 87 39.58 -24.04 18.18
N SER A 88 38.42 -24.42 17.65
CA SER A 88 37.41 -23.44 17.20
C SER A 88 36.77 -22.68 18.35
N ASN A 89 36.76 -23.24 19.58
CA ASN A 89 36.20 -22.61 20.77
C ASN A 89 37.26 -22.07 21.74
N GLN A 90 38.54 -22.03 21.35
CA GLN A 90 39.67 -21.56 22.17
C GLN A 90 39.72 -22.21 23.56
N SER A 91 39.38 -23.50 23.65
CA SER A 91 39.22 -24.24 24.89
C SER A 91 40.26 -25.34 24.98
N GLU A 92 40.63 -25.74 26.19
CA GLU A 92 41.56 -26.80 26.45
C GLU A 92 40.81 -28.12 26.81
N GLN A 93 41.48 -29.23 26.73
CA GLN A 93 40.90 -30.56 27.00
C GLN A 93 40.34 -30.67 28.42
N LYS A 94 40.92 -29.93 29.38
CA LYS A 94 40.45 -29.87 30.78
C LYS A 94 39.09 -29.16 30.96
N ASP A 95 38.66 -28.39 29.95
CA ASP A 95 37.40 -27.65 29.97
C ASP A 95 36.22 -28.44 29.38
N VAL A 96 36.51 -29.68 28.90
CA VAL A 96 35.53 -30.59 28.30
C VAL A 96 34.79 -31.37 29.37
N PHE A 97 33.50 -31.48 29.24
CA PHE A 97 32.66 -32.39 30.03
C PHE A 97 31.65 -33.10 29.13
N GLU A 98 31.19 -34.24 29.58
CA GLU A 98 30.19 -35.02 28.85
C GLU A 98 28.78 -34.69 29.36
N LYS A 99 27.84 -34.64 28.45
CA LYS A 99 26.42 -34.40 28.78
C LYS A 99 25.55 -35.26 27.90
N THR A 100 24.64 -36.01 28.50
CA THR A 100 23.62 -36.79 27.84
C THR A 100 22.41 -35.90 27.47
N ILE A 101 22.00 -35.92 26.23
CA ILE A 101 20.81 -35.30 25.74
C ILE A 101 20.02 -36.33 24.90
N ASP A 102 18.73 -36.06 24.55
CA ASP A 102 17.79 -36.99 23.92
C ASP A 102 18.36 -37.77 22.70
N LYS A 103 19.45 -37.30 22.08
CA LYS A 103 20.10 -37.87 20.91
C LYS A 103 21.43 -38.57 21.18
N GLY A 104 21.80 -38.79 22.46
CA GLY A 104 23.03 -39.48 22.87
C GLY A 104 23.98 -38.65 23.75
N ASN A 105 25.18 -39.17 24.01
CA ASN A 105 26.20 -38.53 24.82
C ASN A 105 27.15 -37.70 23.98
N PHE A 106 27.36 -36.42 24.36
CA PHE A 106 28.13 -35.44 23.59
C PHE A 106 29.15 -34.74 24.49
N TYR A 107 30.26 -34.35 23.88
CA TYR A 107 31.21 -33.45 24.51
C TYR A 107 30.61 -32.02 24.55
N PHE A 108 30.83 -31.37 25.67
CA PHE A 108 30.46 -29.94 25.85
C PHE A 108 31.66 -29.19 26.39
N VAL A 109 31.78 -27.92 25.99
CA VAL A 109 32.74 -27.00 26.59
C VAL A 109 31.95 -25.85 27.21
N LYS A 110 32.35 -25.47 28.41
CA LYS A 110 31.78 -24.29 29.09
C LYS A 110 32.67 -23.11 28.82
N THR A 111 32.17 -22.12 28.06
CA THR A 111 32.90 -20.89 27.82
C THR A 111 33.22 -20.20 29.17
N LYS A 112 34.37 -19.57 29.27
CA LYS A 112 34.70 -18.75 30.45
C LYS A 112 33.74 -17.57 30.54
N LYS A 113 33.41 -17.15 31.76
CA LYS A 113 32.69 -15.91 32.01
C LYS A 113 33.60 -14.78 31.59
N GLU A 114 33.22 -14.05 30.53
CA GLU A 114 34.00 -12.92 30.03
C GLU A 114 33.34 -11.63 30.46
N THR A 115 34.17 -10.63 30.73
CA THR A 115 33.73 -9.25 30.90
C THR A 115 34.11 -8.48 29.66
N LEU A 116 33.13 -8.14 28.82
CA LEU A 116 33.32 -7.34 27.64
C LEU A 116 33.24 -5.85 28.00
N ASP A 117 34.20 -5.10 27.53
CA ASP A 117 34.17 -3.64 27.54
C ASP A 117 33.25 -3.16 26.43
N LEU A 118 32.20 -2.41 26.75
CA LEU A 118 31.23 -1.94 25.77
C LEU A 118 31.84 -0.96 24.76
N GLN A 119 32.83 -0.16 25.15
CA GLN A 119 33.52 0.72 24.22
C GLN A 119 34.22 -0.09 23.12
N LYS A 120 34.90 -1.19 23.50
CA LYS A 120 35.53 -2.11 22.53
C LYS A 120 34.51 -2.84 21.69
N LEU A 121 33.39 -3.24 22.27
CA LEU A 121 32.29 -3.90 21.54
C LEU A 121 31.71 -2.95 20.48
N PHE A 122 31.46 -1.70 20.82
CA PHE A 122 30.97 -0.72 19.84
C PHE A 122 32.01 -0.40 18.75
N ALA A 123 33.30 -0.47 19.04
CA ALA A 123 34.34 -0.28 18.03
C ALA A 123 34.29 -1.33 16.91
N THR A 124 33.78 -2.53 17.19
CA THR A 124 33.60 -3.61 16.21
C THR A 124 32.19 -3.63 15.61
N THR A 125 31.17 -3.45 16.43
CA THR A 125 29.78 -3.59 16.00
C THR A 125 29.24 -2.40 15.23
N VAL A 126 29.71 -1.17 15.49
CA VAL A 126 29.25 0.02 14.77
C VAL A 126 29.60 -0.06 13.27
N PRO A 127 30.84 -0.39 12.86
CA PRO A 127 31.15 -0.59 11.43
C PRO A 127 30.25 -1.66 10.76
N GLU A 128 29.93 -2.77 11.45
CA GLU A 128 29.02 -3.79 10.93
C GLU A 128 27.59 -3.25 10.73
N ILE A 129 27.09 -2.47 11.68
CA ILE A 129 25.80 -1.80 11.58
C ILE A 129 25.79 -0.84 10.39
N LEU A 130 26.79 0.01 10.26
CA LEU A 130 26.91 0.96 9.16
C LEU A 130 27.00 0.25 7.79
N GLN A 131 27.72 -0.86 7.71
CA GLN A 131 27.81 -1.67 6.50
C GLN A 131 26.46 -2.32 6.11
N SER A 132 25.64 -2.64 7.11
CA SER A 132 24.32 -3.25 6.92
C SER A 132 23.21 -2.22 6.63
N LEU A 133 23.51 -0.92 6.76
CA LEU A 133 22.53 0.14 6.54
C LEU A 133 22.18 0.27 5.06
N SER A 134 20.90 0.02 4.74
CA SER A 134 20.38 0.11 3.37
C SER A 134 19.82 1.49 3.07
N TRP A 135 20.04 1.95 1.83
CA TRP A 135 19.56 3.22 1.32
C TRP A 135 18.66 3.00 0.12
N LYS A 136 17.46 3.54 0.10
CA LYS A 136 16.55 3.49 -1.07
C LYS A 136 17.18 4.11 -2.32
N LYS A 137 17.98 5.16 -2.14
CA LYS A 137 18.82 5.78 -3.18
C LYS A 137 20.19 6.01 -2.61
N SER A 138 21.20 5.59 -3.31
CA SER A 138 22.59 5.68 -2.90
C SER A 138 23.47 6.13 -4.06
N MET A 139 24.65 6.61 -3.74
CA MET A 139 25.66 7.04 -4.71
C MET A 139 27.07 6.68 -4.27
N ARG A 140 27.99 6.68 -5.20
CA ARG A 140 29.44 6.73 -4.97
C ARG A 140 29.94 8.12 -5.29
N TRP A 141 31.02 8.54 -4.65
CA TRP A 141 31.62 9.84 -4.90
C TRP A 141 33.15 9.75 -4.87
N ALA A 142 33.82 10.65 -5.58
CA ALA A 142 35.27 10.64 -5.78
C ALA A 142 35.76 9.23 -6.17
N ASN A 143 36.87 8.78 -5.60
CA ASN A 143 37.47 7.46 -5.84
C ASN A 143 37.15 6.45 -4.71
N HIS A 144 36.11 6.71 -3.89
CA HIS A 144 35.78 5.88 -2.76
C HIS A 144 34.92 4.69 -3.16
N SER A 145 35.10 3.56 -2.49
CA SER A 145 34.32 2.35 -2.67
C SER A 145 32.98 2.36 -1.92
N LEU A 146 32.82 3.27 -0.95
CA LEU A 146 31.61 3.39 -0.14
C LEU A 146 30.42 3.76 -1.01
N VAL A 147 29.33 3.01 -0.86
CA VAL A 147 28.00 3.31 -1.42
C VAL A 147 27.12 3.80 -0.29
N TRP A 148 26.68 5.07 -0.35
CA TRP A 148 25.96 5.74 0.74
C TRP A 148 24.86 6.66 0.20
N GLY A 149 23.94 7.08 1.07
CA GLY A 149 22.83 7.96 0.66
C GLY A 149 23.28 9.31 0.12
N ARG A 150 24.30 9.92 0.75
CA ARG A 150 25.02 11.13 0.33
C ARG A 150 26.46 11.02 0.79
N PRO A 151 27.40 11.78 0.21
CA PRO A 151 28.79 11.75 0.63
C PRO A 151 28.99 11.92 2.14
N LEU A 152 29.47 10.87 2.80
CA LEU A 152 29.78 10.90 4.23
C LEU A 152 31.12 11.58 4.43
N LYS A 153 31.13 12.65 5.25
CA LYS A 153 32.29 13.50 5.47
C LYS A 153 33.07 13.16 6.74
N SER A 154 32.36 12.82 7.82
CA SER A 154 33.01 12.49 9.08
C SER A 154 32.12 11.58 9.95
N ILE A 155 32.78 10.90 10.88
CA ILE A 155 32.16 10.07 11.90
C ILE A 155 32.66 10.54 13.26
N LEU A 156 31.71 10.93 14.14
CA LEU A 156 31.99 11.17 15.53
C LEU A 156 31.42 10.00 16.32
N SER A 157 32.23 9.42 17.20
CA SER A 157 31.78 8.32 18.06
C SER A 157 32.39 8.41 19.44
N LEU A 158 31.54 8.53 20.46
CA LEU A 158 31.94 8.65 21.86
C LEU A 158 31.22 7.58 22.71
N PHE A 159 31.95 7.08 23.69
CA PHE A 159 31.41 6.33 24.82
C PHE A 159 31.83 7.08 26.09
N ASP A 160 30.88 7.74 26.75
CA ASP A 160 31.13 8.74 27.80
C ASP A 160 32.09 9.85 27.28
N ASN A 161 33.27 9.91 27.85
CA ASN A 161 34.31 10.91 27.51
C ASN A 161 35.44 10.35 26.61
N HIS A 162 35.25 9.11 26.11
CA HIS A 162 36.27 8.43 25.33
C HIS A 162 35.81 8.24 23.89
N THR A 163 36.70 8.45 22.94
CA THR A 163 36.42 8.16 21.52
C THR A 163 36.35 6.64 21.34
N VAL A 164 35.27 6.16 20.68
CA VAL A 164 35.17 4.79 20.19
C VAL A 164 35.90 4.74 18.85
N ASN A 165 37.13 4.23 18.84
CA ASN A 165 37.99 4.23 17.65
C ASN A 165 37.68 3.07 16.73
N PHE A 166 37.30 3.36 15.50
CA PHE A 166 37.13 2.40 14.40
C PHE A 166 37.33 3.07 13.04
N ASN A 167 37.56 2.26 12.02
CA ASN A 167 37.60 2.71 10.64
C ASN A 167 36.33 2.21 9.90
N PHE A 168 35.81 3.07 9.04
CA PHE A 168 34.72 2.71 8.14
C PHE A 168 35.05 3.23 6.73
N HIS A 169 35.46 2.32 5.85
CA HIS A 169 35.99 2.62 4.52
C HIS A 169 37.18 3.61 4.60
N HIS A 170 36.99 4.81 4.05
CA HIS A 170 38.05 5.88 4.01
C HIS A 170 38.00 6.80 5.23
N LEU A 171 37.08 6.59 6.14
CA LEU A 171 36.87 7.45 7.30
C LEU A 171 37.29 6.74 8.60
N SER A 172 37.86 7.53 9.52
CA SER A 172 38.10 7.10 10.89
C SER A 172 37.18 7.88 11.84
N SER A 173 36.66 7.18 12.84
CA SER A 173 35.89 7.84 13.91
C SER A 173 36.75 8.83 14.70
N SER A 174 36.13 9.87 15.21
CA SER A 174 36.79 10.92 15.96
C SER A 174 35.88 11.50 17.05
N ASN A 175 36.37 12.49 17.78
CA ASN A 175 35.59 13.32 18.68
C ASN A 175 35.33 14.73 18.13
N LYS A 176 35.34 14.89 16.81
CA LYS A 176 35.17 16.19 16.15
C LYS A 176 33.76 16.34 15.59
N VAL A 177 33.12 17.45 15.88
CA VAL A 177 31.84 17.86 15.29
C VAL A 177 32.07 19.02 14.32
N TYR A 178 31.36 18.99 13.20
CA TYR A 178 31.31 20.11 12.27
C TYR A 178 30.16 21.05 12.62
N VAL A 179 30.41 22.34 12.69
CA VAL A 179 29.40 23.37 12.98
C VAL A 179 29.64 24.61 12.10
N GLY A 180 28.57 25.37 11.87
CA GLY A 180 28.59 26.55 11.01
C GLY A 180 27.86 26.34 9.69
N SER A 181 27.90 27.34 8.80
CA SER A 181 27.34 27.23 7.44
C SER A 181 28.26 26.38 6.55
N VAL A 182 27.74 25.88 5.44
CA VAL A 182 28.51 25.12 4.43
C VAL A 182 29.77 25.91 3.94
N GLN A 183 29.69 27.24 3.97
CA GLN A 183 30.81 28.14 3.55
C GLN A 183 31.83 28.39 4.67
N GLU A 184 31.42 28.21 5.93
CA GLU A 184 32.25 28.46 7.11
C GLU A 184 32.21 27.29 8.10
N GLU A 185 32.40 26.06 7.58
CA GLU A 185 32.47 24.87 8.44
C GLU A 185 33.66 24.95 9.40
N LYS A 186 33.37 24.80 10.69
CA LYS A 186 34.40 24.75 11.74
C LYS A 186 34.37 23.43 12.45
N GLN A 187 35.52 22.80 12.62
CA GLN A 187 35.66 21.61 13.45
C GLN A 187 35.86 22.01 14.91
N VAL A 188 35.08 21.37 15.79
CA VAL A 188 35.20 21.55 17.25
C VAL A 188 35.42 20.19 17.90
N ASN A 189 36.42 20.07 18.76
CA ASN A 189 36.64 18.89 19.57
C ASN A 189 35.64 18.86 20.72
N ILE A 190 34.99 17.72 20.93
CA ILE A 190 34.08 17.52 22.05
C ILE A 190 34.57 16.42 22.98
N LYS A 191 34.26 16.59 24.27
CA LYS A 191 34.69 15.67 25.33
C LYS A 191 33.57 14.75 25.85
N SER A 192 32.32 15.09 25.55
CA SER A 192 31.17 14.30 26.03
C SER A 192 29.96 14.54 25.17
N ALA A 193 28.97 13.62 25.25
CA ALA A 193 27.68 13.79 24.58
C ALA A 193 26.95 15.06 25.03
N GLY A 194 27.00 15.41 26.31
CA GLY A 194 26.40 16.65 26.83
C GLY A 194 26.99 17.91 26.14
N GLN A 195 28.31 17.95 25.95
CA GLN A 195 28.98 19.06 25.23
C GLN A 195 28.54 19.07 23.74
N TYR A 196 28.37 17.92 23.11
CA TYR A 196 27.88 17.83 21.72
C TYR A 196 26.55 18.52 21.58
N PHE A 197 25.53 18.13 22.38
CA PHE A 197 24.21 18.74 22.31
C PHE A 197 24.22 20.23 22.60
N GLN A 198 25.05 20.68 23.56
CA GLN A 198 25.18 22.10 23.89
C GLN A 198 25.78 22.92 22.73
N ILE A 199 26.85 22.42 22.12
CA ILE A 199 27.48 23.09 20.98
C ILE A 199 26.53 23.23 19.81
N LEU A 200 25.78 22.18 19.47
CA LEU A 200 24.79 22.25 18.39
C LEU A 200 23.72 23.30 18.70
N LYS A 201 23.18 23.31 19.92
CA LYS A 201 22.21 24.31 20.37
C LYS A 201 22.73 25.73 20.28
N ASP A 202 23.99 25.99 20.73
CA ASP A 202 24.64 27.31 20.69
C ASP A 202 24.88 27.80 19.24
N LYS A 203 24.90 26.87 18.29
CA LYS A 203 25.04 27.15 16.85
C LYS A 203 23.70 27.12 16.09
N ASN A 204 22.58 27.18 16.81
CA ASN A 204 21.24 27.12 16.24
C ASN A 204 21.00 25.84 15.39
N ILE A 205 21.54 24.71 15.81
CA ILE A 205 21.27 23.41 15.21
C ILE A 205 20.39 22.63 16.20
N ILE A 206 19.11 22.51 15.89
CA ILE A 206 18.16 21.73 16.68
C ILE A 206 18.19 20.30 16.15
N LEU A 207 18.84 19.41 16.89
CA LEU A 207 19.05 18.05 16.43
C LEU A 207 17.76 17.22 16.40
N ASP A 208 16.89 17.39 17.40
CA ASP A 208 15.62 16.66 17.50
C ASP A 208 14.61 17.17 16.47
N GLN A 209 14.28 16.31 15.50
CA GLN A 209 13.30 16.60 14.47
C GLN A 209 11.89 16.88 15.04
N ASN A 210 11.51 16.26 16.15
CA ASN A 210 10.22 16.50 16.78
C ASN A 210 10.15 17.91 17.43
N GLU A 211 11.26 18.42 17.92
CA GLU A 211 11.36 19.79 18.41
C GLU A 211 11.25 20.79 17.25
N ARG A 212 11.96 20.54 16.14
CA ARG A 212 11.84 21.37 14.92
C ARG A 212 10.43 21.39 14.38
N GLU A 213 9.77 20.23 14.30
CA GLU A 213 8.37 20.13 13.84
C GLU A 213 7.42 20.97 14.69
N LYS A 214 7.54 20.88 16.02
CA LYS A 214 6.77 21.71 16.96
C LYS A 214 6.99 23.20 16.74
N MET A 215 8.24 23.61 16.44
CA MET A 215 8.57 25.01 16.15
C MET A 215 7.94 25.46 14.84
N VAL A 216 7.97 24.63 13.78
CA VAL A 216 7.32 24.91 12.49
C VAL A 216 5.83 25.11 12.70
N LEU A 217 5.14 24.14 13.32
CA LEU A 217 3.69 24.19 13.57
C LEU A 217 3.29 25.42 14.39
N LYS A 218 4.03 25.72 15.47
CA LYS A 218 3.77 26.88 16.31
C LYS A 218 3.93 28.19 15.55
N SER A 219 4.97 28.28 14.70
CA SER A 219 5.24 29.48 13.90
C SER A 219 4.21 29.69 12.80
N LEU A 220 3.78 28.61 12.12
CA LEU A 220 2.71 28.65 11.12
C LEU A 220 1.38 29.10 11.75
N SER A 221 0.97 28.46 12.85
CA SER A 221 -0.26 28.81 13.57
C SER A 221 -0.26 30.29 14.03
N ALA A 222 0.85 30.80 14.51
CA ALA A 222 0.97 32.19 14.91
C ALA A 222 0.78 33.18 13.73
N ILE A 223 1.34 32.85 12.55
CA ILE A 223 1.17 33.67 11.33
C ILE A 223 -0.28 33.57 10.82
N PHE A 224 -0.84 32.35 10.73
CA PHE A 224 -2.20 32.15 10.24
C PHE A 224 -3.24 32.87 11.09
N LYS A 225 -3.16 32.77 12.42
CA LYS A 225 -4.04 33.51 13.35
C LYS A 225 -3.92 35.03 13.18
N LYS A 226 -2.68 35.55 13.09
CA LYS A 226 -2.46 37.00 12.91
C LYS A 226 -3.01 37.52 11.59
N THR A 227 -3.11 36.70 10.56
CA THR A 227 -3.57 37.08 9.21
C THR A 227 -5.00 36.66 8.91
N LYS A 228 -5.73 36.13 9.89
CA LYS A 228 -7.09 35.59 9.72
C LYS A 228 -7.16 34.56 8.59
N SER A 229 -6.15 33.69 8.52
CA SER A 229 -6.07 32.61 7.56
C SER A 229 -6.44 31.28 8.21
N GLU A 230 -6.85 30.31 7.40
CA GLU A 230 -7.13 28.95 7.85
C GLU A 230 -5.90 28.32 8.51
N ASP A 231 -6.02 27.84 9.76
CA ASP A 231 -4.94 27.21 10.53
C ASP A 231 -4.98 25.68 10.31
N SER A 232 -4.79 25.27 9.06
CA SER A 232 -4.77 23.85 8.66
C SER A 232 -3.58 23.57 7.72
N PRO A 233 -2.34 23.58 8.25
CA PRO A 233 -1.17 23.34 7.43
C PRO A 233 -1.13 21.89 6.95
N ASN A 234 -0.66 21.69 5.72
CA ASN A 234 -0.41 20.36 5.18
C ASN A 234 0.68 19.64 5.97
N LEU A 235 0.32 18.63 6.76
CA LEU A 235 1.24 17.93 7.68
C LEU A 235 2.39 17.24 6.93
N ARG A 236 2.15 16.74 5.71
CA ARG A 236 3.21 16.14 4.89
C ARG A 236 4.25 17.18 4.49
N LEU A 237 3.82 18.39 4.14
CA LEU A 237 4.73 19.49 3.85
C LEU A 237 5.46 19.94 5.12
N VAL A 238 4.80 19.95 6.28
CA VAL A 238 5.45 20.25 7.58
C VAL A 238 6.57 19.25 7.85
N GLU A 239 6.30 17.94 7.69
CA GLU A 239 7.33 16.90 7.84
C GLU A 239 8.50 17.11 6.88
N GLU A 240 8.22 17.43 5.61
CA GLU A 240 9.23 17.67 4.60
C GLU A 240 10.12 18.86 4.98
N VAL A 241 9.56 20.04 5.25
CA VAL A 241 10.34 21.25 5.58
C VAL A 241 11.08 21.12 6.90
N THR A 242 10.54 20.40 7.87
CA THR A 242 11.21 20.09 9.15
C THR A 242 12.55 19.35 8.94
N ASN A 243 12.60 18.48 7.93
CA ASN A 243 13.82 17.71 7.60
C ASN A 243 14.73 18.44 6.59
N LEU A 244 14.37 19.67 6.15
CA LEU A 244 15.20 20.49 5.26
C LEU A 244 15.95 21.60 5.98
N VAL A 245 15.70 21.81 7.28
CA VAL A 245 16.32 22.89 8.06
C VAL A 245 16.88 22.40 9.38
N ASP A 246 17.96 23.04 9.85
CA ASP A 246 18.53 22.83 11.18
C ASP A 246 17.83 23.72 12.23
N TYR A 247 17.41 24.93 11.85
CA TYR A 247 16.74 25.91 12.71
C TYR A 247 15.57 26.57 11.97
N PRO A 248 14.34 26.07 12.14
CA PRO A 248 13.20 26.56 11.39
C PRO A 248 12.79 27.99 11.77
N THR A 249 12.72 28.86 10.77
CA THR A 249 12.20 30.23 10.87
C THR A 249 11.12 30.45 9.83
N ALA A 250 9.88 30.71 10.28
CA ALA A 250 8.78 30.97 9.37
C ALA A 250 8.80 32.42 8.88
N LEU A 251 8.79 32.61 7.57
CA LEU A 251 8.77 33.89 6.90
C LEU A 251 7.50 34.01 6.05
N LYS A 252 6.77 35.15 6.19
CA LYS A 252 5.59 35.44 5.38
C LYS A 252 5.98 36.27 4.18
N GLY A 253 5.60 35.83 2.99
CA GLY A 253 5.75 36.53 1.73
C GLY A 253 4.43 36.79 1.01
N SER A 254 4.54 37.48 -0.13
CA SER A 254 3.42 37.81 -1.01
C SER A 254 3.81 37.69 -2.49
N PHE A 255 2.81 37.64 -3.34
CA PHE A 255 2.98 37.66 -4.80
C PHE A 255 1.89 38.57 -5.44
N SER A 256 2.00 38.90 -6.73
CA SER A 256 1.01 39.75 -7.41
C SER A 256 -0.38 39.10 -7.39
N LYS A 257 -1.40 39.92 -7.09
CA LYS A 257 -2.80 39.48 -7.12
C LYS A 257 -3.26 38.97 -8.49
N ASP A 258 -2.60 39.39 -9.58
CA ASP A 258 -2.93 38.95 -10.94
C ASP A 258 -2.80 37.43 -11.12
N PHE A 259 -1.98 36.76 -10.29
CA PHE A 259 -1.85 35.31 -10.34
C PHE A 259 -3.00 34.55 -9.68
N LEU A 260 -3.89 35.24 -8.94
CA LEU A 260 -5.09 34.63 -8.39
C LEU A 260 -6.12 34.25 -9.47
N GLU A 261 -5.92 34.68 -10.73
CA GLU A 261 -6.68 34.20 -11.89
C GLU A 261 -6.32 32.76 -12.31
N LEU A 262 -5.17 32.25 -11.85
CA LEU A 262 -4.76 30.89 -12.13
C LEU A 262 -5.62 29.89 -11.34
N PRO A 263 -5.79 28.64 -11.86
CA PRO A 263 -6.41 27.57 -11.10
C PRO A 263 -5.78 27.38 -9.71
N GLU A 264 -6.62 27.15 -8.72
CA GLU A 264 -6.15 26.97 -7.33
C GLU A 264 -5.17 25.79 -7.23
N GLU A 265 -5.42 24.71 -7.98
CA GLU A 265 -4.56 23.53 -8.03
C GLU A 265 -3.17 23.84 -8.60
N LEU A 266 -3.09 24.75 -9.60
CA LEU A 266 -1.82 25.19 -10.16
C LEU A 266 -1.03 26.04 -9.16
N LEU A 267 -1.73 26.94 -8.43
CA LEU A 267 -1.12 27.72 -7.36
C LEU A 267 -0.62 26.81 -6.23
N HIS A 268 -1.42 25.83 -5.81
CA HIS A 268 -1.03 24.84 -4.81
C HIS A 268 0.19 24.05 -5.23
N LEU A 269 0.18 23.50 -6.46
CA LEU A 269 1.28 22.71 -6.98
C LEU A 269 2.58 23.52 -7.00
N THR A 270 2.53 24.72 -7.58
CA THR A 270 3.69 25.61 -7.68
C THR A 270 4.24 25.96 -6.31
N MET A 271 3.40 26.36 -5.37
CA MET A 271 3.84 26.77 -4.03
C MET A 271 4.27 25.57 -3.18
N MET A 272 3.43 24.52 -3.06
CA MET A 272 3.69 23.44 -2.11
C MET A 272 4.69 22.41 -2.62
N GLN A 273 4.54 21.94 -3.87
CA GLN A 273 5.37 20.85 -4.37
C GLN A 273 6.69 21.35 -4.98
N HIS A 274 6.68 22.50 -5.66
CA HIS A 274 7.90 22.99 -6.29
C HIS A 274 8.74 23.88 -5.37
N GLN A 275 8.10 24.71 -4.52
CA GLN A 275 8.81 25.68 -3.67
C GLN A 275 8.78 25.36 -2.17
N ARG A 276 8.00 24.37 -1.71
CA ARG A 276 7.79 24.02 -0.29
C ARG A 276 7.26 25.19 0.52
N TYR A 277 6.38 25.99 -0.09
CA TYR A 277 5.71 27.10 0.57
C TYR A 277 4.29 26.67 1.02
N PHE A 278 3.82 27.26 2.10
CA PHE A 278 2.46 27.07 2.61
C PHE A 278 1.57 28.18 2.05
N PRO A 279 0.67 27.90 1.11
CA PRO A 279 -0.31 28.87 0.64
C PRO A 279 -1.25 29.26 1.78
N MET A 280 -1.67 30.51 1.82
CA MET A 280 -2.59 31.02 2.83
C MET A 280 -3.99 31.13 2.25
N LYS A 281 -5.00 30.59 2.96
CA LYS A 281 -6.42 30.72 2.61
C LYS A 281 -7.12 31.69 3.55
N SER A 282 -8.01 32.51 3.00
CA SER A 282 -8.87 33.40 3.81
C SER A 282 -9.92 32.59 4.54
N LEU A 283 -10.12 32.85 5.85
CA LEU A 283 -11.20 32.27 6.63
C LEU A 283 -12.60 32.73 6.17
N GLU A 284 -12.69 33.92 5.54
CA GLU A 284 -13.97 34.47 5.10
C GLU A 284 -14.42 33.90 3.75
N THR A 285 -13.48 33.69 2.82
CA THR A 285 -13.79 33.31 1.44
C THR A 285 -13.39 31.88 1.11
N GLU A 286 -12.66 31.20 1.99
CA GLU A 286 -12.07 29.85 1.81
C GLU A 286 -11.15 29.74 0.58
N LYS A 287 -10.81 30.88 -0.06
CA LYS A 287 -9.95 30.95 -1.25
C LYS A 287 -8.52 31.25 -0.88
N ILE A 288 -7.60 30.82 -1.74
CA ILE A 288 -6.17 31.19 -1.66
C ILE A 288 -6.05 32.71 -1.74
N THR A 289 -5.21 33.26 -0.86
CA THR A 289 -4.81 34.67 -0.90
C THR A 289 -3.47 34.80 -1.65
N ASN A 290 -3.09 36.04 -1.98
CA ASN A 290 -1.78 36.31 -2.58
C ASN A 290 -0.62 36.32 -1.57
N THR A 291 -0.73 35.51 -0.53
CA THR A 291 0.29 35.38 0.53
C THR A 291 0.64 33.94 0.81
N PHE A 292 1.89 33.71 1.22
CA PHE A 292 2.40 32.41 1.55
C PHE A 292 3.32 32.46 2.76
N VAL A 293 3.63 31.30 3.34
CA VAL A 293 4.67 31.17 4.36
C VAL A 293 5.72 30.19 3.85
N THR A 294 6.99 30.54 4.03
CA THR A 294 8.12 29.65 3.79
C THR A 294 8.89 29.42 5.10
N ILE A 295 9.53 28.24 5.21
CA ILE A 295 10.41 27.91 6.34
C ILE A 295 11.85 28.05 5.90
N SER A 296 12.55 29.01 6.51
CA SER A 296 13.96 29.27 6.29
C SER A 296 14.83 28.64 7.38
N ASN A 297 16.07 28.36 7.06
CA ASN A 297 17.10 27.89 8.01
C ASN A 297 17.71 29.04 8.83
N ASN A 298 17.41 30.29 8.49
CA ASN A 298 18.00 31.48 9.12
C ASN A 298 16.92 32.53 9.43
N LYS A 299 17.21 33.40 10.39
CA LYS A 299 16.43 34.62 10.60
C LYS A 299 16.66 35.58 9.45
N ASP A 300 15.64 36.36 9.10
CA ASP A 300 15.66 37.29 7.98
C ASP A 300 15.45 38.73 8.46
N GLU A 301 16.42 39.25 9.19
CA GLU A 301 16.38 40.60 9.77
C GLU A 301 16.36 41.70 8.69
N LYS A 302 16.99 41.43 7.54
CA LYS A 302 17.11 42.39 6.42
C LYS A 302 16.10 42.13 5.29
N LYS A 303 15.20 41.19 5.47
CA LYS A 303 14.19 40.72 4.47
C LYS A 303 14.79 40.19 3.15
N LEU A 304 16.09 39.91 3.10
CA LEU A 304 16.75 39.43 1.88
C LEU A 304 16.32 38.05 1.47
N ILE A 305 16.02 37.20 2.45
CA ILE A 305 15.56 35.83 2.21
C ILE A 305 14.15 35.85 1.66
N ILE A 306 13.23 36.58 2.29
CA ILE A 306 11.83 36.60 1.82
C ILE A 306 11.72 37.32 0.46
N ASP A 307 12.41 38.39 0.22
CA ASP A 307 12.45 39.10 -1.07
C ASP A 307 13.00 38.20 -2.19
N GLY A 308 13.96 37.35 -1.86
CA GLY A 308 14.50 36.32 -2.75
C GLY A 308 13.44 35.26 -3.10
N ASN A 309 12.72 34.76 -2.09
CA ASN A 309 11.65 33.77 -2.27
C ASN A 309 10.46 34.33 -3.04
N GLU A 310 10.06 35.58 -2.78
CA GLU A 310 9.02 36.30 -3.54
C GLU A 310 9.39 36.41 -5.03
N ARG A 311 10.64 36.79 -5.34
CA ARG A 311 11.13 36.85 -6.73
C ARG A 311 11.11 35.48 -7.43
N VAL A 312 11.54 34.42 -6.76
CA VAL A 312 11.50 33.06 -7.31
C VAL A 312 10.06 32.63 -7.58
N LEU A 313 9.16 32.86 -6.62
CA LEU A 313 7.74 32.52 -6.80
C LEU A 313 7.10 33.35 -7.92
N GLN A 314 7.39 34.64 -7.99
CA GLN A 314 6.93 35.56 -9.04
C GLN A 314 7.33 35.05 -10.44
N ALA A 315 8.60 34.62 -10.62
CA ALA A 315 9.09 34.07 -11.88
C ALA A 315 8.35 32.79 -12.26
N ARG A 316 8.19 31.85 -11.31
CA ARG A 316 7.47 30.59 -11.53
C ARG A 316 5.99 30.80 -11.87
N LEU A 317 5.32 31.70 -11.17
CA LEU A 317 3.91 32.03 -11.45
C LEU A 317 3.75 32.79 -12.77
N SER A 318 4.75 33.61 -13.17
CA SER A 318 4.77 34.25 -14.49
C SER A 318 4.86 33.24 -15.63
N ASP A 319 5.74 32.22 -15.49
CA ASP A 319 5.84 31.13 -16.47
C ASP A 319 4.53 30.34 -16.52
N ALA A 320 3.96 29.98 -15.38
CA ALA A 320 2.67 29.29 -15.31
C ALA A 320 1.55 30.10 -15.97
N LYS A 321 1.47 31.42 -15.72
CA LYS A 321 0.47 32.30 -16.31
C LYS A 321 0.65 32.44 -17.83
N PHE A 322 1.89 32.52 -18.28
CA PHE A 322 2.18 32.54 -19.73
C PHE A 322 1.63 31.30 -20.45
N PHE A 323 1.92 30.10 -19.92
CA PHE A 323 1.38 28.87 -20.49
C PHE A 323 -0.13 28.76 -20.35
N TRP A 324 -0.70 29.18 -19.20
CA TRP A 324 -2.13 29.24 -18.98
C TRP A 324 -2.84 30.10 -20.02
N ASP A 325 -2.41 31.34 -20.20
CA ASP A 325 -3.02 32.30 -21.14
C ASP A 325 -2.87 31.86 -22.59
N LYS A 326 -1.73 31.27 -22.96
CA LYS A 326 -1.46 30.68 -24.27
C LYS A 326 -2.37 29.49 -24.55
N ASN A 327 -2.46 28.53 -23.62
CA ASN A 327 -3.18 27.28 -23.85
C ASN A 327 -4.70 27.43 -23.69
N LYS A 328 -5.19 28.36 -22.86
CA LYS A 328 -6.62 28.68 -22.75
C LYS A 328 -7.26 29.09 -24.08
N ARG A 329 -6.48 29.68 -24.99
CA ARG A 329 -6.91 30.04 -26.34
C ARG A 329 -6.93 28.87 -27.33
N GLN A 330 -6.33 27.73 -26.98
CA GLN A 330 -6.30 26.55 -27.84
C GLN A 330 -7.63 25.79 -27.74
N ASN A 331 -8.16 25.36 -28.85
CA ASN A 331 -9.40 24.58 -28.92
C ASN A 331 -9.11 23.10 -28.53
N LEU A 332 -9.73 22.61 -27.44
CA LEU A 332 -9.57 21.24 -26.96
C LEU A 332 -9.93 20.19 -28.00
N VAL A 333 -11.00 20.40 -28.76
CA VAL A 333 -11.43 19.45 -29.80
C VAL A 333 -10.37 19.34 -30.89
N LYS A 334 -9.74 20.45 -31.31
CA LYS A 334 -8.65 20.43 -32.28
C LYS A 334 -7.38 19.79 -31.73
N ASN A 335 -7.16 19.84 -30.44
CA ASN A 335 -6.02 19.20 -29.79
C ASN A 335 -6.11 17.68 -29.83
N VAL A 336 -7.30 17.08 -29.92
CA VAL A 336 -7.48 15.62 -30.01
C VAL A 336 -6.66 15.02 -31.15
N SER A 337 -6.62 15.63 -32.32
CA SER A 337 -5.83 15.13 -33.45
C SER A 337 -4.33 15.11 -33.20
N LYS A 338 -3.81 16.00 -32.34
CA LYS A 338 -2.39 16.04 -31.95
C LYS A 338 -1.97 14.86 -31.11
N LEU A 339 -2.91 14.16 -30.46
CA LEU A 339 -2.65 12.94 -29.67
C LEU A 339 -2.09 11.79 -30.53
N ASN A 340 -2.22 11.85 -31.87
CA ASN A 340 -1.53 10.96 -32.80
C ASN A 340 0.00 11.00 -32.65
N GLY A 341 0.55 12.14 -32.23
CA GLY A 341 1.98 12.32 -32.00
C GLY A 341 2.50 11.72 -30.71
N ILE A 342 1.62 11.23 -29.82
CA ILE A 342 1.99 10.65 -28.53
C ILE A 342 1.70 9.15 -28.57
N THR A 343 2.74 8.32 -28.50
CA THR A 343 2.61 6.87 -28.44
C THR A 343 2.04 6.46 -27.09
N PHE A 344 0.90 5.74 -27.07
CA PHE A 344 0.40 5.12 -25.86
C PHE A 344 1.27 3.91 -25.49
N TYR A 345 1.37 2.97 -26.43
CA TYR A 345 2.31 1.86 -26.38
C TYR A 345 2.54 1.34 -27.81
N LYS A 346 3.75 0.84 -28.11
CA LYS A 346 4.15 0.51 -29.49
C LYS A 346 3.12 -0.37 -30.21
N GLU A 347 2.67 -1.43 -29.56
CA GLU A 347 1.73 -2.41 -30.11
C GLU A 347 0.25 -2.01 -29.93
N LEU A 348 -0.05 -0.97 -29.16
CA LEU A 348 -1.42 -0.52 -28.85
C LEU A 348 -1.81 0.81 -29.50
N GLY A 349 -0.87 1.40 -30.28
CA GLY A 349 -1.09 2.62 -31.03
C GLY A 349 -0.81 3.90 -30.25
N SER A 350 -1.36 5.00 -30.71
CA SER A 350 -1.23 6.35 -30.17
C SER A 350 -2.25 6.60 -29.03
N LEU A 351 -2.08 7.73 -28.33
CA LEU A 351 -3.11 8.22 -27.41
C LEU A 351 -4.39 8.62 -28.13
N TYR A 352 -4.31 9.00 -29.39
CA TYR A 352 -5.51 9.24 -30.23
C TYR A 352 -6.30 7.95 -30.41
N ASP A 353 -5.65 6.85 -30.82
CA ASP A 353 -6.30 5.54 -30.98
C ASP A 353 -6.94 5.08 -29.69
N LYS A 354 -6.22 5.21 -28.57
CA LYS A 354 -6.77 4.95 -27.23
C LYS A 354 -8.01 5.79 -26.96
N THR A 355 -7.97 7.09 -27.24
CA THR A 355 -9.10 7.99 -26.99
C THR A 355 -10.33 7.59 -27.82
N GLN A 356 -10.15 7.14 -29.07
CA GLN A 356 -11.26 6.64 -29.89
C GLN A 356 -11.89 5.37 -29.31
N ARG A 357 -11.08 4.42 -28.81
CA ARG A 357 -11.59 3.21 -28.15
C ARG A 357 -12.31 3.56 -26.84
N VAL A 358 -11.72 4.45 -26.03
CA VAL A 358 -12.33 4.94 -24.77
C VAL A 358 -13.68 5.61 -25.05
N ARG A 359 -13.81 6.42 -26.09
CA ARG A 359 -15.08 7.04 -26.49
C ARG A 359 -16.16 6.00 -26.79
N GLN A 360 -15.82 5.00 -27.59
CA GLN A 360 -16.77 3.94 -27.98
C GLN A 360 -17.17 3.09 -26.77
N LEU A 361 -16.21 2.72 -25.91
CA LEU A 361 -16.48 1.94 -24.72
C LEU A 361 -17.28 2.75 -23.67
N ALA A 362 -16.97 4.03 -23.48
CA ALA A 362 -17.74 4.92 -22.59
C ALA A 362 -19.18 5.08 -23.06
N SER A 363 -19.40 5.16 -24.39
CA SER A 363 -20.73 5.20 -25.00
C SER A 363 -21.54 3.92 -24.66
N LEU A 364 -20.91 2.73 -24.75
CA LEU A 364 -21.56 1.47 -24.35
C LEU A 364 -21.88 1.43 -22.85
N ILE A 365 -20.95 1.88 -22.01
CA ILE A 365 -21.16 1.95 -20.57
C ILE A 365 -22.29 2.93 -20.23
N SER A 366 -22.44 4.04 -20.98
CA SER A 366 -23.48 5.05 -20.74
C SER A 366 -24.88 4.46 -20.91
N ASP A 367 -25.07 3.57 -21.90
CA ASP A 367 -26.34 2.85 -22.10
C ASP A 367 -26.68 1.94 -20.90
N ILE A 368 -25.65 1.32 -20.27
CA ILE A 368 -25.83 0.41 -19.12
C ILE A 368 -26.20 1.18 -17.85
N ILE A 369 -25.53 2.31 -17.57
CA ILE A 369 -25.72 3.04 -16.29
C ILE A 369 -26.72 4.21 -16.42
N GLY A 370 -27.29 4.42 -17.59
CA GLY A 370 -28.24 5.50 -17.87
C GLY A 370 -27.61 6.88 -17.77
N ALA A 371 -26.44 7.11 -18.37
CA ALA A 371 -25.81 8.41 -18.54
C ALA A 371 -26.23 9.04 -19.88
N ASN A 372 -26.08 10.38 -20.01
CA ASN A 372 -26.25 11.04 -21.30
C ASN A 372 -25.16 10.58 -22.27
N LYS A 373 -25.56 9.87 -23.34
CA LYS A 373 -24.64 9.28 -24.31
C LYS A 373 -23.84 10.33 -25.07
N GLY A 374 -24.51 11.38 -25.56
CA GLY A 374 -23.86 12.44 -26.33
C GLY A 374 -22.79 13.16 -25.51
N ASP A 375 -23.12 13.57 -24.29
CA ASP A 375 -22.18 14.24 -23.40
C ASP A 375 -21.04 13.30 -22.97
N THR A 376 -21.33 12.00 -22.76
CA THR A 376 -20.33 10.98 -22.45
C THR A 376 -19.33 10.81 -23.61
N GLU A 377 -19.80 10.75 -24.84
CA GLU A 377 -18.93 10.66 -26.02
C GLU A 377 -18.06 11.91 -26.20
N ILE A 378 -18.62 13.11 -25.98
CA ILE A 378 -17.87 14.37 -26.00
C ILE A 378 -16.78 14.33 -24.93
N ALA A 379 -17.14 14.08 -23.66
CA ALA A 379 -16.21 14.02 -22.55
C ALA A 379 -15.06 13.02 -22.82
N ALA A 380 -15.40 11.80 -23.24
CA ALA A 380 -14.43 10.76 -23.56
C ALA A 380 -13.50 11.15 -24.72
N SER A 381 -14.02 11.85 -25.75
CA SER A 381 -13.20 12.27 -26.89
C SER A 381 -12.16 13.32 -26.55
N ILE A 382 -12.43 14.20 -25.58
CA ILE A 382 -11.54 15.31 -25.22
C ILE A 382 -10.81 15.12 -23.89
N CYS A 383 -11.06 14.02 -23.15
CA CYS A 383 -10.52 13.80 -21.80
C CYS A 383 -8.99 13.77 -21.72
N LYS A 384 -8.31 13.50 -22.84
CA LYS A 384 -6.83 13.49 -22.95
C LYS A 384 -6.28 14.68 -23.74
N ALA A 385 -7.14 15.61 -24.19
CA ALA A 385 -6.75 16.69 -25.08
C ALA A 385 -5.83 17.74 -24.45
N ASP A 386 -5.77 17.80 -23.13
CA ASP A 386 -4.88 18.69 -22.38
C ASP A 386 -3.42 18.19 -22.35
N LEU A 387 -3.17 16.90 -22.58
CA LEU A 387 -1.82 16.31 -22.61
C LEU A 387 -0.90 16.90 -23.69
N VAL A 388 -1.46 17.52 -24.72
CA VAL A 388 -0.68 18.18 -25.79
C VAL A 388 -0.48 19.68 -25.52
N THR A 389 -0.84 20.17 -24.35
CA THR A 389 -0.65 21.57 -23.97
C THR A 389 0.70 21.77 -23.30
N ASP A 390 1.32 22.95 -23.51
CA ASP A 390 2.59 23.28 -22.88
C ASP A 390 2.46 23.27 -21.35
N LEU A 391 1.29 23.68 -20.83
CA LEU A 391 1.05 23.75 -19.38
C LEU A 391 1.06 22.35 -18.74
N VAL A 392 0.43 21.36 -19.33
CA VAL A 392 0.49 19.98 -18.84
C VAL A 392 1.88 19.36 -19.10
N GLY A 393 2.58 19.80 -20.16
CA GLY A 393 3.98 19.43 -20.36
C GLY A 393 4.89 19.87 -19.23
N GLU A 394 4.70 21.08 -18.70
CA GLU A 394 5.47 21.63 -17.57
C GLU A 394 4.95 21.14 -16.20
N TYR A 395 3.62 20.92 -16.09
CA TYR A 395 2.94 20.46 -14.86
C TYR A 395 2.15 19.18 -15.11
N PRO A 396 2.81 18.02 -15.29
CA PRO A 396 2.14 16.76 -15.62
C PRO A 396 1.14 16.29 -14.55
N GLU A 397 1.33 16.70 -13.30
CA GLU A 397 0.44 16.37 -12.18
C GLU A 397 -0.94 16.98 -12.32
N LEU A 398 -1.09 18.00 -13.18
CA LEU A 398 -2.36 18.70 -13.42
C LEU A 398 -3.12 18.21 -14.65
N GLN A 399 -2.68 17.09 -15.25
CA GLN A 399 -3.42 16.45 -16.33
C GLN A 399 -4.86 16.15 -15.89
N GLY A 400 -5.82 16.41 -16.75
CA GLY A 400 -7.24 16.33 -16.44
C GLY A 400 -7.78 17.58 -15.75
N VAL A 401 -7.13 18.07 -14.69
CA VAL A 401 -7.52 19.31 -14.01
C VAL A 401 -7.46 20.50 -14.96
N ILE A 402 -6.37 20.66 -15.68
CA ILE A 402 -6.21 21.72 -16.69
C ILE A 402 -7.23 21.56 -17.82
N GLY A 403 -7.44 20.33 -18.27
CA GLY A 403 -8.47 20.00 -19.27
C GLY A 403 -9.86 20.42 -18.86
N LYS A 404 -10.23 20.22 -17.56
CA LYS A 404 -11.50 20.68 -16.98
C LYS A 404 -11.65 22.20 -17.10
N TYR A 405 -10.65 22.96 -16.67
CA TYR A 405 -10.71 24.42 -16.74
C TYR A 405 -10.82 24.93 -18.18
N PHE A 406 -10.09 24.32 -19.11
CA PHE A 406 -10.18 24.69 -20.53
C PHE A 406 -11.56 24.33 -21.11
N ALA A 407 -12.13 23.18 -20.75
CA ALA A 407 -13.47 22.81 -21.16
C ALA A 407 -14.51 23.83 -20.68
N ILE A 408 -14.48 24.22 -19.40
CA ILE A 408 -15.37 25.25 -18.85
C ILE A 408 -15.20 26.56 -19.64
N SER A 409 -13.96 26.99 -19.88
CA SER A 409 -13.69 28.24 -20.62
C SER A 409 -14.16 28.24 -22.07
N GLN A 410 -14.35 27.04 -22.66
CA GLN A 410 -14.85 26.84 -24.01
C GLN A 410 -16.34 26.53 -24.08
N GLY A 411 -17.08 26.65 -22.97
CA GLY A 411 -18.52 26.54 -22.89
C GLY A 411 -19.06 25.11 -22.80
N PHE A 412 -18.23 24.11 -22.51
CA PHE A 412 -18.72 22.77 -22.19
C PHE A 412 -19.43 22.76 -20.82
N SER A 413 -20.39 21.86 -20.66
CA SER A 413 -21.09 21.69 -19.39
C SER A 413 -20.15 21.30 -18.25
N SER A 414 -20.56 21.60 -17.00
CA SER A 414 -19.80 21.21 -15.80
C SER A 414 -19.63 19.69 -15.71
N GLU A 415 -20.62 18.92 -16.14
CA GLU A 415 -20.58 17.46 -16.14
C GLU A 415 -19.52 16.92 -17.10
N ILE A 416 -19.42 17.48 -18.32
CA ILE A 416 -18.35 17.13 -19.28
C ILE A 416 -16.98 17.54 -18.70
N ALA A 417 -16.88 18.75 -18.18
CA ALA A 417 -15.64 19.26 -17.63
C ALA A 417 -15.17 18.46 -16.40
N ASN A 418 -16.08 18.09 -15.50
CA ASN A 418 -15.76 17.23 -14.35
C ASN A 418 -15.31 15.83 -14.83
N ALA A 419 -15.93 15.27 -15.85
CA ALA A 419 -15.51 13.96 -16.39
C ALA A 419 -14.08 13.99 -16.94
N ILE A 420 -13.60 15.13 -17.47
CA ILE A 420 -12.21 15.29 -17.91
C ILE A 420 -11.23 15.21 -16.75
N SER A 421 -11.55 15.79 -15.58
CA SER A 421 -10.68 15.67 -14.40
C SER A 421 -10.80 14.31 -13.74
N ASP A 422 -12.02 13.82 -13.57
CA ASP A 422 -12.34 12.72 -12.69
C ASP A 422 -12.13 11.32 -13.31
N HIS A 423 -11.91 11.24 -14.64
CA HIS A 423 -11.68 9.95 -15.28
C HIS A 423 -10.36 9.29 -14.83
N TYR A 424 -9.42 10.04 -14.29
CA TYR A 424 -8.21 9.49 -13.68
C TYR A 424 -8.49 8.85 -12.31
N LEU A 425 -9.54 9.28 -11.61
CA LEU A 425 -9.86 8.79 -10.26
C LEU A 425 -10.35 7.32 -10.26
N PRO A 426 -10.09 6.60 -9.17
CA PRO A 426 -9.14 6.91 -8.12
C PRO A 426 -7.69 6.66 -8.58
N LEU A 427 -6.74 7.49 -8.17
CA LEU A 427 -5.31 7.32 -8.41
C LEU A 427 -4.66 6.42 -7.35
N GLY A 428 -5.19 6.44 -6.14
CA GLY A 428 -4.71 5.70 -4.99
C GLY A 428 -5.82 5.01 -4.17
N PRO A 429 -5.45 4.22 -3.16
CA PRO A 429 -6.43 3.45 -2.38
C PRO A 429 -7.37 4.31 -1.52
N THR A 430 -6.96 5.52 -1.15
CA THR A 430 -7.73 6.44 -0.30
C THR A 430 -8.44 7.55 -1.06
N ASP A 431 -8.18 7.71 -2.35
CA ASP A 431 -8.78 8.77 -3.16
C ASP A 431 -10.30 8.56 -3.33
N ASN A 432 -11.01 9.63 -3.60
CA ASN A 432 -12.40 9.57 -3.99
C ASN A 432 -12.57 8.86 -5.34
N VAL A 433 -13.71 8.22 -5.55
CA VAL A 433 -14.12 7.71 -6.86
C VAL A 433 -15.03 8.74 -7.55
N PRO A 434 -15.08 8.78 -8.89
CA PRO A 434 -16.02 9.62 -9.61
C PRO A 434 -17.46 9.30 -9.20
N LYS A 435 -18.31 10.33 -9.09
CA LYS A 435 -19.71 10.19 -8.66
C LYS A 435 -20.72 10.55 -9.75
N GLU A 436 -20.35 11.43 -10.66
CA GLU A 436 -21.19 11.81 -11.81
C GLU A 436 -21.18 10.71 -12.86
N LYS A 437 -22.33 10.40 -13.43
CA LYS A 437 -22.48 9.27 -14.37
C LYS A 437 -21.55 9.36 -15.59
N ILE A 438 -21.39 10.55 -16.16
CA ILE A 438 -20.48 10.77 -17.29
C ILE A 438 -19.04 10.47 -16.89
N ALA A 439 -18.59 10.98 -15.74
CA ALA A 439 -17.25 10.73 -15.20
C ALA A 439 -17.01 9.24 -14.91
N ILE A 440 -18.02 8.54 -14.37
CA ILE A 440 -17.96 7.09 -14.15
C ILE A 440 -17.76 6.33 -15.47
N CYS A 441 -18.51 6.68 -16.52
CA CYS A 441 -18.38 6.05 -17.84
C CYS A 441 -16.97 6.19 -18.38
N VAL A 442 -16.43 7.43 -18.39
CA VAL A 442 -15.11 7.71 -18.96
C VAL A 442 -14.00 7.05 -18.11
N ALA A 443 -14.12 7.08 -16.77
CA ALA A 443 -13.16 6.45 -15.88
C ALA A 443 -13.09 4.92 -16.03
N LEU A 444 -14.25 4.27 -16.14
CA LEU A 444 -14.32 2.82 -16.38
C LEU A 444 -13.74 2.48 -17.76
N ALA A 445 -14.11 3.23 -18.80
CA ALA A 445 -13.64 3.01 -20.17
C ALA A 445 -12.12 3.17 -20.28
N ASP A 446 -11.52 4.22 -19.72
CA ASP A 446 -10.08 4.47 -19.77
C ASP A 446 -9.26 3.37 -19.08
N LYS A 447 -9.72 2.93 -17.90
CA LYS A 447 -9.07 1.87 -17.14
C LYS A 447 -9.24 0.50 -17.79
N LEU A 448 -10.43 0.19 -18.31
CA LEU A 448 -10.69 -1.07 -19.02
C LEU A 448 -9.90 -1.15 -20.32
N ASP A 449 -9.87 -0.08 -21.14
CA ASP A 449 -9.05 -0.04 -22.35
C ASP A 449 -7.59 -0.36 -22.04
N THR A 450 -7.01 0.25 -21.01
CA THR A 450 -5.64 -0.01 -20.58
C THR A 450 -5.42 -1.48 -20.22
N LEU A 451 -6.29 -2.06 -19.40
CA LEU A 451 -6.18 -3.46 -18.95
C LEU A 451 -6.28 -4.43 -20.12
N ILE A 452 -7.26 -4.22 -21.00
CA ILE A 452 -7.52 -5.09 -22.13
C ILE A 452 -6.37 -5.02 -23.15
N GLY A 453 -5.84 -3.82 -23.39
CA GLY A 453 -4.68 -3.64 -24.26
C GLY A 453 -3.46 -4.42 -23.77
N PHE A 454 -3.02 -4.17 -22.54
CA PHE A 454 -1.81 -4.83 -22.02
C PHE A 454 -1.97 -6.34 -21.81
N PHE A 455 -3.10 -6.79 -21.25
CA PHE A 455 -3.36 -8.24 -21.13
C PHE A 455 -3.54 -8.91 -22.50
N GLY A 456 -4.10 -8.16 -23.46
CA GLY A 456 -4.31 -8.62 -24.83
C GLY A 456 -3.03 -8.95 -25.58
N ILE A 457 -1.97 -8.15 -25.38
CA ILE A 457 -0.63 -8.38 -25.94
C ILE A 457 0.29 -9.20 -25.01
N GLY A 458 -0.25 -9.81 -23.93
CA GLY A 458 0.49 -10.69 -23.04
C GLY A 458 1.31 -10.00 -21.96
N LEU A 459 1.23 -8.69 -21.80
CA LEU A 459 1.96 -7.93 -20.77
C LEU A 459 1.19 -7.89 -19.45
N LYS A 460 1.32 -8.96 -18.67
CA LYS A 460 0.71 -9.09 -17.35
C LYS A 460 1.68 -8.62 -16.24
N PRO A 461 1.17 -8.04 -15.14
CA PRO A 461 2.02 -7.70 -13.99
C PRO A 461 2.55 -8.96 -13.30
N THR A 462 3.82 -8.93 -12.89
CA THR A 462 4.44 -10.02 -12.10
C THR A 462 4.33 -9.72 -10.61
N SER A 463 4.64 -10.68 -9.72
CA SER A 463 4.58 -10.48 -8.26
C SER A 463 5.25 -9.18 -7.77
N SER A 464 6.40 -8.82 -8.35
CA SER A 464 7.23 -7.68 -7.94
C SER A 464 7.16 -6.45 -8.87
N LYS A 465 6.67 -6.59 -10.13
CA LYS A 465 6.69 -5.51 -11.12
C LYS A 465 5.32 -5.25 -11.72
N ASP A 466 4.94 -3.98 -11.77
CA ASP A 466 3.72 -3.49 -12.41
C ASP A 466 3.98 -2.12 -13.05
N PRO A 467 4.75 -2.08 -14.15
CA PRO A 467 5.18 -0.82 -14.78
C PRO A 467 4.01 -0.01 -15.36
N PHE A 468 2.88 -0.66 -15.65
CA PHE A 468 1.71 -0.04 -16.26
C PHE A 468 0.58 0.24 -15.26
N ALA A 469 0.83 0.02 -13.97
CA ALA A 469 -0.13 0.25 -12.88
C ALA A 469 -1.46 -0.52 -13.04
N LEU A 470 -1.43 -1.70 -13.64
CA LEU A 470 -2.63 -2.51 -13.93
C LEU A 470 -3.36 -2.95 -12.66
N ARG A 471 -2.61 -3.20 -11.54
CA ARG A 471 -3.24 -3.49 -10.24
C ARG A 471 -4.06 -2.32 -9.72
N ARG A 472 -3.54 -1.09 -9.88
CA ARG A 472 -4.28 0.13 -9.49
C ARG A 472 -5.50 0.33 -10.37
N ALA A 473 -5.40 0.06 -11.66
CA ALA A 473 -6.53 0.16 -12.59
C ALA A 473 -7.67 -0.79 -12.19
N VAL A 474 -7.36 -2.07 -11.90
CA VAL A 474 -8.36 -3.06 -11.42
C VAL A 474 -9.01 -2.61 -10.11
N LEU A 475 -8.20 -2.23 -9.10
CA LEU A 475 -8.73 -1.75 -7.82
C LEU A 475 -9.60 -0.51 -8.01
N GLY A 476 -9.21 0.39 -8.91
CA GLY A 476 -10.00 1.57 -9.28
C GLY A 476 -11.36 1.19 -9.86
N ILE A 477 -11.41 0.26 -10.80
CA ILE A 477 -12.67 -0.23 -11.40
C ILE A 477 -13.56 -0.87 -10.34
N ILE A 478 -13.00 -1.77 -9.51
CA ILE A 478 -13.76 -2.44 -8.44
C ILE A 478 -14.35 -1.41 -7.47
N ARG A 479 -13.57 -0.40 -7.06
CA ARG A 479 -14.05 0.66 -6.19
C ARG A 479 -15.14 1.52 -6.83
N ILE A 480 -14.98 1.90 -8.10
CA ILE A 480 -16.00 2.66 -8.84
C ILE A 480 -17.31 1.87 -8.87
N ILE A 481 -17.26 0.57 -9.17
CA ILE A 481 -18.43 -0.31 -9.23
C ILE A 481 -19.11 -0.41 -7.87
N ILE A 482 -18.36 -0.70 -6.80
CA ILE A 482 -18.91 -0.93 -5.47
C ILE A 482 -19.47 0.36 -4.85
N GLU A 483 -18.68 1.45 -4.90
CA GLU A 483 -19.02 2.70 -4.22
C GLU A 483 -20.16 3.46 -4.92
N ASN A 484 -20.38 3.20 -6.22
CA ASN A 484 -21.52 3.72 -6.99
C ASN A 484 -22.65 2.69 -7.16
N LYS A 485 -22.55 1.50 -6.56
CA LYS A 485 -23.58 0.45 -6.56
C LYS A 485 -23.99 0.00 -7.97
N LEU A 486 -23.02 -0.18 -8.84
CA LEU A 486 -23.23 -0.51 -10.24
C LEU A 486 -23.31 -2.03 -10.46
N SER A 487 -24.40 -2.53 -11.02
CA SER A 487 -24.52 -3.92 -11.46
C SER A 487 -24.13 -3.99 -12.95
N ILE A 488 -22.92 -4.47 -13.23
CA ILE A 488 -22.31 -4.48 -14.56
C ILE A 488 -21.60 -5.82 -14.79
N SER A 489 -21.85 -6.44 -15.95
CA SER A 489 -21.07 -7.59 -16.43
C SER A 489 -19.71 -7.10 -16.96
N LEU A 490 -18.66 -7.37 -16.21
CA LEU A 490 -17.29 -7.05 -16.68
C LEU A 490 -16.88 -7.91 -17.88
N LYS A 491 -17.33 -9.16 -17.96
CA LYS A 491 -17.00 -10.05 -19.06
C LYS A 491 -17.58 -9.55 -20.39
N GLU A 492 -18.80 -9.01 -20.36
CA GLU A 492 -19.41 -8.37 -21.52
C GLU A 492 -18.64 -7.13 -21.96
N LEU A 493 -18.28 -6.25 -21.01
CA LEU A 493 -17.47 -5.06 -21.33
C LEU A 493 -16.08 -5.41 -21.87
N ILE A 494 -15.43 -6.45 -21.32
CA ILE A 494 -14.13 -6.92 -21.79
C ILE A 494 -14.24 -7.42 -23.23
N ASN A 495 -15.28 -8.20 -23.55
CA ASN A 495 -15.50 -8.72 -24.90
C ASN A 495 -15.79 -7.59 -25.90
N ASN A 496 -16.63 -6.62 -25.52
CA ASN A 496 -16.91 -5.46 -26.35
C ASN A 496 -15.63 -4.65 -26.62
N ALA A 497 -14.83 -4.37 -25.59
CA ALA A 497 -13.58 -3.64 -25.76
C ALA A 497 -12.52 -4.43 -26.58
N LYS A 498 -12.44 -5.76 -26.41
CA LYS A 498 -11.62 -6.62 -27.27
C LYS A 498 -11.97 -6.42 -28.75
N ASN A 499 -13.27 -6.39 -29.09
CA ASN A 499 -13.73 -6.17 -30.46
C ASN A 499 -13.32 -4.80 -30.99
N LEU A 500 -13.25 -3.75 -30.13
CA LEU A 500 -12.77 -2.44 -30.52
C LEU A 500 -11.28 -2.45 -30.89
N TYR A 501 -10.45 -3.24 -30.21
CA TYR A 501 -9.05 -3.42 -30.59
C TYR A 501 -8.92 -4.10 -31.96
N LEU A 502 -9.66 -5.20 -32.17
CA LEU A 502 -9.63 -5.96 -33.42
C LEU A 502 -10.13 -5.11 -34.61
N SER A 503 -11.19 -4.30 -34.42
CA SER A 503 -11.69 -3.40 -35.48
C SER A 503 -10.70 -2.27 -35.83
N ASN A 504 -9.75 -1.95 -34.96
CA ASN A 504 -8.68 -0.99 -35.23
C ASN A 504 -7.37 -1.68 -35.69
N ASN A 505 -7.43 -2.93 -36.16
CA ASN A 505 -6.30 -3.73 -36.61
C ASN A 505 -5.19 -3.93 -35.59
N ILE A 506 -5.56 -3.91 -34.29
CA ILE A 506 -4.63 -4.22 -33.19
C ILE A 506 -4.84 -5.68 -32.80
N ASP A 507 -3.80 -6.47 -32.95
CA ASP A 507 -3.86 -7.91 -32.70
C ASP A 507 -3.90 -8.21 -31.19
N ILE A 508 -4.93 -8.93 -30.77
CA ILE A 508 -5.10 -9.44 -29.42
C ILE A 508 -4.71 -10.92 -29.40
N THR A 509 -3.47 -11.18 -29.05
CA THR A 509 -2.87 -12.53 -29.08
C THR A 509 -3.38 -13.44 -27.95
N ASN A 510 -3.90 -12.86 -26.86
CA ASN A 510 -4.40 -13.63 -25.73
C ASN A 510 -5.80 -14.20 -25.98
N ALA A 511 -5.87 -15.49 -26.31
CA ALA A 511 -7.16 -16.19 -26.53
C ALA A 511 -8.04 -16.26 -25.28
N LYS A 512 -7.46 -16.31 -24.07
CA LYS A 512 -8.14 -16.40 -22.76
C LYS A 512 -8.28 -15.05 -22.06
N LEU A 513 -8.24 -13.95 -22.79
CA LEU A 513 -8.20 -12.58 -22.24
C LEU A 513 -9.24 -12.31 -21.18
N ALA A 514 -10.50 -12.67 -21.43
CA ALA A 514 -11.59 -12.39 -20.50
C ALA A 514 -11.44 -13.20 -19.19
N ASP A 515 -11.08 -14.47 -19.30
CA ASP A 515 -10.92 -15.34 -18.13
C ASP A 515 -9.70 -14.91 -17.28
N ASP A 516 -8.58 -14.60 -17.93
CA ASP A 516 -7.36 -14.07 -17.26
C ASP A 516 -7.62 -12.74 -16.52
N LEU A 517 -8.40 -11.86 -17.14
CA LEU A 517 -8.76 -10.59 -16.51
C LEU A 517 -9.71 -10.80 -15.33
N ILE A 518 -10.74 -11.64 -15.45
CA ILE A 518 -11.66 -11.93 -14.36
C ILE A 518 -10.91 -12.59 -13.18
N GLU A 519 -9.98 -13.49 -13.45
CA GLU A 519 -9.11 -14.07 -12.41
C GLU A 519 -8.30 -12.96 -11.71
N PHE A 520 -7.69 -12.06 -12.48
CA PHE A 520 -6.93 -10.93 -11.94
C PHE A 520 -7.80 -9.95 -11.14
N PHE A 521 -9.05 -9.71 -11.56
CA PHE A 521 -10.03 -8.95 -10.78
C PHE A 521 -10.38 -9.64 -9.46
N ASN A 522 -10.64 -10.96 -9.48
CA ASN A 522 -10.95 -11.73 -8.28
C ASN A 522 -9.81 -11.66 -7.25
N ASP A 523 -8.56 -11.81 -7.68
CA ASP A 523 -7.40 -11.69 -6.80
C ASP A 523 -7.30 -10.32 -6.13
N ARG A 524 -7.55 -9.25 -6.88
CA ARG A 524 -7.51 -7.88 -6.33
C ARG A 524 -8.70 -7.59 -5.45
N PHE A 525 -9.87 -8.12 -5.80
CA PHE A 525 -11.09 -8.01 -5.00
C PHE A 525 -10.93 -8.71 -3.64
N LYS A 526 -10.36 -9.93 -3.63
CA LYS A 526 -10.04 -10.65 -2.41
C LYS A 526 -9.12 -9.84 -1.48
N ASN A 527 -8.08 -9.22 -2.03
CA ASN A 527 -7.19 -8.36 -1.26
C ASN A 527 -7.92 -7.13 -0.69
N LEU A 528 -8.74 -6.45 -1.49
CA LEU A 528 -9.55 -5.31 -1.04
C LEU A 528 -10.50 -5.68 0.11
N LEU A 529 -11.12 -6.86 0.05
CA LEU A 529 -12.02 -7.35 1.09
C LEU A 529 -11.28 -7.72 2.38
N LYS A 530 -10.07 -8.28 2.25
CA LYS A 530 -9.17 -8.54 3.38
C LYS A 530 -8.79 -7.24 4.10
N ASP A 531 -8.44 -6.20 3.35
CA ASP A 531 -8.09 -4.88 3.91
C ASP A 531 -9.30 -4.23 4.61
N LYS A 532 -10.53 -4.59 4.21
CA LYS A 532 -11.78 -4.24 4.90
C LYS A 532 -12.12 -5.15 6.09
N ASN A 533 -11.20 -6.01 6.55
CA ASN A 533 -11.36 -6.95 7.66
C ASN A 533 -12.49 -7.99 7.48
N LEU A 534 -12.82 -8.37 6.25
CA LEU A 534 -13.74 -9.48 5.99
C LEU A 534 -13.00 -10.82 6.08
N ARG A 535 -13.67 -11.82 6.65
CA ARG A 535 -13.14 -13.19 6.79
C ARG A 535 -12.86 -13.81 5.42
N LEU A 536 -11.65 -14.36 5.25
CA LEU A 536 -11.22 -14.94 3.96
C LEU A 536 -12.02 -16.18 3.57
N ASP A 537 -12.41 -16.99 4.53
CA ASP A 537 -13.24 -18.18 4.28
C ASP A 537 -14.62 -17.80 3.69
N VAL A 538 -15.22 -16.69 4.14
CA VAL A 538 -16.46 -16.14 3.55
C VAL A 538 -16.21 -15.66 2.12
N VAL A 539 -15.13 -14.95 1.90
CA VAL A 539 -14.77 -14.46 0.56
C VAL A 539 -14.55 -15.64 -0.39
N ASP A 540 -13.79 -16.64 0.04
CA ASP A 540 -13.46 -17.83 -0.75
C ASP A 540 -14.71 -18.69 -1.04
N SER A 541 -15.64 -18.80 -0.08
CA SER A 541 -16.89 -19.55 -0.28
C SER A 541 -17.72 -18.99 -1.43
N VAL A 542 -17.68 -17.68 -1.64
CA VAL A 542 -18.44 -17.01 -2.71
C VAL A 542 -17.67 -17.02 -4.02
N LEU A 543 -16.36 -16.72 -4.02
CA LEU A 543 -15.57 -16.57 -5.25
C LEU A 543 -15.23 -17.92 -5.91
N PHE A 544 -15.08 -19.01 -5.13
CA PHE A 544 -14.62 -20.29 -5.64
C PHE A 544 -15.58 -20.95 -6.65
N LYS A 545 -16.88 -20.87 -6.41
CA LYS A 545 -17.91 -21.46 -7.30
C LYS A 545 -18.63 -20.46 -8.19
N ASN A 546 -18.52 -19.16 -7.88
CA ASN A 546 -19.31 -18.14 -8.56
C ASN A 546 -18.59 -17.67 -9.82
N ARG A 547 -19.18 -17.98 -10.97
CA ARG A 547 -18.73 -17.44 -12.28
C ARG A 547 -19.28 -16.04 -12.57
N SER A 548 -19.87 -15.39 -11.56
CA SER A 548 -20.39 -14.03 -11.71
C SER A 548 -19.23 -13.05 -11.87
N ASP A 549 -19.39 -12.14 -12.78
CA ASP A 549 -18.51 -11.04 -13.10
C ASP A 549 -19.10 -9.67 -12.70
N ASP A 550 -20.23 -9.70 -11.94
CA ASP A 550 -20.83 -8.53 -11.29
C ASP A 550 -20.28 -8.37 -9.88
N PHE A 551 -19.23 -7.55 -9.75
CA PHE A 551 -18.50 -7.34 -8.49
C PHE A 551 -19.31 -6.62 -7.41
N TYR A 552 -20.34 -5.82 -7.78
CA TYR A 552 -21.24 -5.24 -6.79
C TYR A 552 -22.17 -6.31 -6.17
N SER A 553 -22.75 -7.16 -6.99
CA SER A 553 -23.55 -8.29 -6.51
C SER A 553 -22.72 -9.25 -5.65
N LEU A 554 -21.49 -9.55 -6.03
CA LEU A 554 -20.55 -10.35 -5.23
C LEU A 554 -20.24 -9.67 -3.89
N PHE A 555 -19.98 -8.36 -3.88
CA PHE A 555 -19.74 -7.60 -2.66
C PHE A 555 -20.93 -7.64 -1.70
N LEU A 556 -22.14 -7.43 -2.20
CA LEU A 556 -23.36 -7.51 -1.40
C LEU A 556 -23.55 -8.90 -0.81
N LYS A 557 -23.34 -9.94 -1.60
CA LYS A 557 -23.45 -11.34 -1.15
C LYS A 557 -22.43 -11.64 -0.05
N ILE A 558 -21.14 -11.32 -0.25
CA ILE A 558 -20.07 -11.55 0.73
C ILE A 558 -20.37 -10.81 2.04
N THR A 559 -20.72 -9.52 1.95
CA THR A 559 -21.00 -8.72 3.15
C THR A 559 -22.24 -9.18 3.91
N THR A 560 -23.26 -9.68 3.20
CA THR A 560 -24.45 -10.28 3.82
C THR A 560 -24.08 -11.57 4.53
N ILE A 561 -23.39 -12.49 3.86
CA ILE A 561 -22.95 -13.75 4.48
C ILE A 561 -22.07 -13.47 5.70
N ALA A 562 -21.10 -12.55 5.59
CA ALA A 562 -20.21 -12.17 6.71
C ALA A 562 -20.98 -11.65 7.94
N LYS A 563 -22.11 -10.95 7.70
CA LYS A 563 -22.99 -10.46 8.77
C LYS A 563 -23.79 -11.58 9.42
N TYR A 564 -24.27 -12.55 8.63
CA TYR A 564 -25.17 -13.60 9.12
C TYR A 564 -24.44 -14.84 9.63
N ILE A 565 -23.20 -15.10 9.20
CA ILE A 565 -22.43 -16.30 9.58
C ILE A 565 -22.23 -16.45 11.09
N LYS A 566 -22.25 -15.33 11.84
CA LYS A 566 -22.12 -15.28 13.30
C LYS A 566 -23.47 -15.38 14.02
N LYS A 567 -24.57 -15.38 13.31
CA LYS A 567 -25.93 -15.49 13.83
C LYS A 567 -26.39 -16.94 13.82
N PRO A 568 -27.39 -17.28 14.65
CA PRO A 568 -27.94 -18.64 14.69
C PRO A 568 -28.31 -19.19 13.32
N GLU A 569 -28.89 -18.35 12.44
CA GLU A 569 -29.33 -18.75 11.09
C GLU A 569 -28.15 -19.22 10.23
N GLY A 570 -27.06 -18.48 10.20
CA GLY A 570 -25.84 -18.84 9.46
C GLY A 570 -25.17 -20.08 10.04
N MET A 571 -25.05 -20.15 11.35
CA MET A 571 -24.46 -21.31 12.05
C MET A 571 -25.26 -22.59 11.80
N ASN A 572 -26.58 -22.48 11.81
CA ASN A 572 -27.49 -23.61 11.52
C ASN A 572 -27.31 -24.12 10.09
N ALA A 573 -27.29 -23.22 9.10
CA ALA A 573 -27.10 -23.61 7.71
C ALA A 573 -25.76 -24.33 7.49
N ILE A 574 -24.66 -23.81 8.11
CA ILE A 574 -23.32 -24.42 8.02
C ILE A 574 -23.28 -25.79 8.69
N ALA A 575 -23.87 -25.93 9.90
CA ALA A 575 -23.90 -27.19 10.62
C ALA A 575 -24.68 -28.29 9.85
N THR A 576 -25.82 -27.92 9.28
CA THR A 576 -26.63 -28.81 8.43
C THR A 576 -25.84 -29.31 7.24
N TYR A 577 -25.19 -28.40 6.49
CA TYR A 577 -24.38 -28.77 5.34
C TYR A 577 -23.22 -29.70 5.72
N LYS A 578 -22.45 -29.33 6.75
CA LYS A 578 -21.29 -30.14 7.19
C LYS A 578 -21.67 -31.55 7.63
N ARG A 579 -22.78 -31.68 8.36
CA ARG A 579 -23.26 -32.99 8.80
C ARG A 579 -23.60 -33.90 7.62
N ALA A 580 -24.37 -33.40 6.65
CA ALA A 580 -24.67 -34.12 5.44
C ALA A 580 -23.44 -34.45 4.60
N LYS A 581 -22.53 -33.47 4.44
CA LYS A 581 -21.32 -33.65 3.67
C LYS A 581 -20.40 -34.71 4.25
N ASN A 582 -20.24 -34.77 5.57
CA ASN A 582 -19.46 -35.81 6.27
C ASN A 582 -20.01 -37.22 5.99
N ILE A 583 -21.33 -37.42 5.97
CA ILE A 583 -21.94 -38.69 5.66
C ILE A 583 -21.69 -39.08 4.20
N LEU A 584 -21.81 -38.14 3.28
CA LEU A 584 -21.49 -38.35 1.87
C LEU A 584 -20.02 -38.74 1.66
N GLU A 585 -19.08 -38.11 2.36
CA GLU A 585 -17.65 -38.41 2.31
C GLU A 585 -17.34 -39.84 2.84
N GLN A 586 -18.00 -40.25 3.91
CA GLN A 586 -17.89 -41.64 4.41
C GLN A 586 -18.37 -42.70 3.42
N ASN A 587 -19.21 -42.32 2.46
CA ASN A 587 -19.75 -43.19 1.43
C ASN A 587 -19.23 -42.86 0.02
N GLU A 588 -18.05 -42.24 -0.08
CA GLU A 588 -17.48 -41.68 -1.33
C GLU A 588 -17.33 -42.75 -2.44
N GLN A 589 -17.00 -44.01 -2.11
CA GLN A 589 -16.90 -45.11 -3.07
C GLN A 589 -18.26 -45.38 -3.75
N ILE A 590 -19.32 -45.46 -2.97
CA ILE A 590 -20.68 -45.68 -3.50
C ILE A 590 -21.06 -44.51 -4.41
N ILE A 591 -20.70 -43.28 -4.02
CA ILE A 591 -21.02 -42.08 -4.76
C ILE A 591 -20.26 -42.00 -6.10
N LYS A 592 -19.03 -42.50 -6.18
CA LYS A 592 -18.24 -42.49 -7.42
C LYS A 592 -18.67 -43.57 -8.41
N ASP A 593 -19.09 -44.72 -7.91
CA ASP A 593 -19.41 -45.89 -8.72
C ASP A 593 -20.88 -45.93 -9.22
N THR A 594 -21.71 -44.96 -8.80
CA THR A 594 -23.11 -44.93 -9.08
C THR A 594 -23.52 -43.65 -9.83
N ILE A 595 -24.39 -43.80 -10.86
CA ILE A 595 -25.06 -42.67 -11.47
C ILE A 595 -26.21 -42.28 -10.54
N PHE A 596 -26.08 -41.15 -9.85
CA PHE A 596 -27.08 -40.61 -8.95
C PHE A 596 -28.19 -39.88 -9.73
N GLY A 597 -29.42 -40.23 -9.41
CA GLY A 597 -30.64 -39.60 -9.92
C GLY A 597 -31.26 -38.58 -8.96
N ASN A 598 -32.56 -38.39 -9.09
CA ASN A 598 -33.36 -37.74 -8.05
C ASN A 598 -33.85 -38.81 -7.07
N PRO A 599 -34.00 -38.48 -5.77
CA PRO A 599 -34.55 -39.41 -4.79
C PRO A 599 -35.92 -39.95 -5.22
N ASP A 600 -36.14 -41.26 -5.06
CA ASP A 600 -37.41 -41.92 -5.36
C ASP A 600 -38.28 -41.98 -4.10
N VAL A 601 -39.42 -41.30 -4.15
CA VAL A 601 -40.38 -41.23 -3.02
C VAL A 601 -40.93 -42.60 -2.63
N VAL A 602 -40.96 -43.55 -3.57
CA VAL A 602 -41.45 -44.94 -3.30
C VAL A 602 -40.54 -45.71 -2.33
N LEU A 603 -39.25 -45.32 -2.27
CA LEU A 603 -38.26 -45.92 -1.38
C LEU A 603 -38.14 -45.22 -0.01
N PHE A 604 -38.98 -44.23 0.26
CA PHE A 604 -39.01 -43.59 1.57
C PHE A 604 -39.75 -44.45 2.58
N ASN A 605 -39.16 -44.63 3.75
CA ASN A 605 -39.68 -45.39 4.85
C ASN A 605 -40.15 -44.53 6.03
N SER A 606 -39.93 -43.23 5.97
CA SER A 606 -40.30 -42.26 7.00
C SER A 606 -40.84 -40.98 6.36
N GLU A 607 -41.86 -40.39 6.96
CA GLU A 607 -42.51 -39.14 6.54
C GLU A 607 -41.50 -37.95 6.55
N ILE A 608 -40.45 -38.03 7.37
CA ILE A 608 -39.43 -37.02 7.43
C ILE A 608 -38.54 -36.99 6.17
N GLU A 609 -38.36 -38.11 5.46
CA GLU A 609 -37.62 -38.18 4.19
C GLU A 609 -38.38 -37.39 3.10
N GLU A 610 -39.70 -37.51 3.03
CA GLU A 610 -40.54 -36.74 2.12
C GLU A 610 -40.55 -35.24 2.48
N THR A 611 -40.69 -34.93 3.78
CA THR A 611 -40.67 -33.56 4.27
C THR A 611 -39.32 -32.85 3.92
N LEU A 612 -38.21 -33.55 4.05
CA LEU A 612 -36.88 -33.02 3.68
C LEU A 612 -36.79 -32.77 2.16
N LEU A 613 -37.27 -33.71 1.33
CA LEU A 613 -37.30 -33.57 -0.12
C LEU A 613 -38.12 -32.36 -0.56
N VAL A 614 -39.35 -32.22 0.00
CA VAL A 614 -40.22 -31.07 -0.29
C VAL A 614 -39.55 -29.77 0.03
N LYS A 615 -38.90 -29.65 1.22
CA LYS A 615 -38.20 -28.42 1.61
C LYS A 615 -36.98 -28.09 0.72
N ILE A 616 -36.23 -29.12 0.31
CA ILE A 616 -35.12 -28.95 -0.64
C ILE A 616 -35.62 -28.43 -1.99
N ASN A 617 -36.72 -29.01 -2.50
CA ASN A 617 -37.31 -28.59 -3.78
C ASN A 617 -37.88 -27.17 -3.70
N GLU A 618 -38.49 -26.76 -2.59
CA GLU A 618 -38.91 -25.36 -2.34
C GLU A 618 -37.76 -24.40 -2.49
N ILE A 619 -36.63 -24.71 -1.89
CA ILE A 619 -35.40 -23.87 -1.97
C ILE A 619 -34.81 -23.88 -3.38
N LYS A 620 -34.79 -25.07 -4.04
CA LYS A 620 -34.34 -25.20 -5.42
C LYS A 620 -35.18 -24.36 -6.37
N ASP A 621 -36.49 -24.36 -6.21
CA ASP A 621 -37.42 -23.54 -7.01
C ASP A 621 -37.24 -22.04 -6.72
N TYR A 622 -36.95 -21.68 -5.48
CA TYR A 622 -36.60 -20.30 -5.15
C TYR A 622 -35.35 -19.81 -5.92
N PHE A 623 -34.38 -20.69 -6.15
CA PHE A 623 -33.14 -20.37 -6.89
C PHE A 623 -33.34 -20.31 -8.42
N THR A 624 -34.43 -20.80 -8.97
CA THR A 624 -34.70 -20.69 -10.42
C THR A 624 -34.92 -19.24 -10.88
N THR A 625 -35.27 -18.34 -9.94
CA THR A 625 -35.52 -16.93 -10.23
C THR A 625 -34.27 -16.09 -9.92
N PRO A 626 -33.51 -15.58 -10.91
CA PRO A 626 -32.23 -14.88 -10.69
C PRO A 626 -32.33 -13.67 -9.76
N SER A 627 -33.44 -12.94 -9.75
CA SER A 627 -33.66 -11.79 -8.86
C SER A 627 -33.72 -12.18 -7.38
N ARG A 628 -34.17 -13.40 -7.08
CA ARG A 628 -34.28 -13.92 -5.71
C ARG A 628 -32.94 -14.33 -5.12
N LEU A 629 -31.99 -14.78 -5.94
CA LEU A 629 -30.60 -15.05 -5.51
C LEU A 629 -29.87 -13.82 -4.98
N ARG A 630 -30.34 -12.62 -5.32
CA ARG A 630 -29.79 -11.35 -4.81
C ARG A 630 -30.19 -11.10 -3.35
N ASP A 631 -31.28 -11.70 -2.85
CA ASP A 631 -31.66 -11.62 -1.43
C ASP A 631 -30.95 -12.70 -0.60
N SER A 632 -29.67 -12.44 -0.36
CA SER A 632 -28.82 -13.36 0.40
C SER A 632 -29.28 -13.55 1.85
N ALA A 633 -29.98 -12.58 2.46
CA ALA A 633 -30.49 -12.69 3.82
C ALA A 633 -31.64 -13.69 3.90
N LYS A 634 -32.61 -13.57 3.01
CA LYS A 634 -33.74 -14.52 2.90
C LYS A 634 -33.26 -15.92 2.54
N THR A 635 -32.29 -16.01 1.63
CA THR A 635 -31.67 -17.29 1.26
C THR A 635 -31.07 -17.99 2.48
N ILE A 636 -30.24 -17.28 3.30
CA ILE A 636 -29.65 -17.86 4.51
C ILE A 636 -30.72 -18.30 5.50
N GLN A 637 -31.80 -17.53 5.66
CA GLN A 637 -32.91 -17.90 6.52
C GLN A 637 -33.56 -19.20 6.05
N MET A 638 -33.89 -19.33 4.76
CA MET A 638 -34.49 -20.56 4.19
C MET A 638 -33.57 -21.78 4.36
N LEU A 639 -32.25 -21.61 4.14
CA LEU A 639 -31.24 -22.66 4.37
C LEU A 639 -31.13 -23.04 5.86
N SER A 640 -31.32 -22.09 6.76
CA SER A 640 -31.32 -22.34 8.22
C SER A 640 -32.55 -23.19 8.67
N GLU A 641 -33.70 -23.00 8.03
CA GLU A 641 -34.92 -23.73 8.36
C GLU A 641 -34.80 -25.24 8.07
N VAL A 642 -33.93 -25.63 7.14
CA VAL A 642 -33.64 -27.04 6.82
C VAL A 642 -33.04 -27.79 8.03
N LYS A 643 -32.40 -27.06 8.97
CA LYS A 643 -31.70 -27.67 10.12
C LYS A 643 -32.64 -28.56 10.98
N LEU A 644 -33.80 -28.04 11.34
CA LEU A 644 -34.73 -28.78 12.20
C LEU A 644 -35.17 -30.08 11.53
N ILE A 645 -35.51 -30.01 10.24
CA ILE A 645 -35.95 -31.19 9.45
C ILE A 645 -34.76 -32.17 9.31
N THR A 646 -33.55 -31.66 9.07
CA THR A 646 -32.37 -32.52 8.91
C THR A 646 -31.92 -33.15 10.25
N ASP A 647 -32.03 -32.45 11.35
CA ASP A 647 -31.73 -33.01 12.67
C ASP A 647 -32.71 -34.13 12.99
N GLN A 648 -34.03 -33.94 12.77
CA GLN A 648 -35.05 -34.99 12.91
C GLN A 648 -34.81 -36.16 11.96
N PHE A 649 -34.46 -35.89 10.69
CA PHE A 649 -34.08 -36.94 9.73
C PHE A 649 -32.93 -37.81 10.25
N PHE A 650 -31.88 -37.23 10.82
CA PHE A 650 -30.76 -38.01 11.36
C PHE A 650 -31.03 -38.69 12.70
N GLU A 651 -32.10 -38.32 13.42
CA GLU A 651 -32.56 -39.01 14.61
C GLU A 651 -33.45 -40.21 14.25
N GLU A 652 -34.32 -40.09 13.25
CA GLU A 652 -35.30 -41.10 12.88
C GLU A 652 -34.81 -42.07 11.79
N VAL A 653 -33.85 -41.65 10.95
CA VAL A 653 -33.47 -42.38 9.73
C VAL A 653 -31.99 -42.82 9.80
N LYS A 654 -31.76 -44.14 9.74
CA LYS A 654 -30.42 -44.74 9.59
C LYS A 654 -29.98 -44.61 8.11
N VAL A 655 -29.19 -43.59 7.78
CA VAL A 655 -28.75 -43.34 6.37
C VAL A 655 -28.06 -44.56 5.76
N ASN A 656 -27.14 -45.20 6.49
CA ASN A 656 -26.48 -46.46 6.09
C ASN A 656 -27.42 -47.65 6.39
N ASP A 657 -28.49 -47.78 5.64
CA ASP A 657 -29.44 -48.86 5.72
C ASP A 657 -28.85 -50.19 5.23
N ASP A 658 -29.37 -51.29 5.72
CA ASP A 658 -28.96 -52.64 5.30
C ASP A 658 -29.47 -52.99 3.89
N ASN A 659 -30.52 -52.32 3.42
CA ASN A 659 -30.98 -52.35 2.04
C ASN A 659 -30.24 -51.33 1.18
N GLU A 660 -29.49 -51.81 0.21
CA GLU A 660 -28.62 -50.97 -0.65
C GLU A 660 -29.44 -49.96 -1.49
N ASP A 661 -30.65 -50.25 -1.92
CA ASP A 661 -31.49 -49.33 -2.68
C ASP A 661 -32.00 -48.19 -1.79
N VAL A 662 -32.41 -48.48 -0.57
CA VAL A 662 -32.83 -47.48 0.42
C VAL A 662 -31.65 -46.61 0.82
N LYS A 663 -30.49 -47.22 1.08
CA LYS A 663 -29.26 -46.49 1.41
C LYS A 663 -28.86 -45.53 0.30
N LYS A 664 -28.88 -46.01 -0.95
CA LYS A 664 -28.57 -45.20 -2.13
C LYS A 664 -29.52 -44.02 -2.23
N ASN A 665 -30.83 -44.25 -2.08
CA ASN A 665 -31.87 -43.22 -2.15
C ASN A 665 -31.69 -42.13 -1.09
N ARG A 666 -31.30 -42.51 0.13
CA ARG A 666 -30.98 -41.56 1.22
C ARG A 666 -29.71 -40.75 0.95
N LEU A 667 -28.68 -41.35 0.34
CA LEU A 667 -27.49 -40.63 -0.11
C LEU A 667 -27.81 -39.63 -1.24
N GLU A 668 -28.73 -40.02 -2.18
CA GLU A 668 -29.25 -39.14 -3.24
C GLU A 668 -29.95 -37.90 -2.63
N LEU A 669 -30.78 -38.09 -1.60
CA LEU A 669 -31.46 -37.00 -0.90
C LEU A 669 -30.45 -36.02 -0.23
N LEU A 670 -29.46 -36.54 0.48
CA LEU A 670 -28.43 -35.72 1.07
C LEU A 670 -27.56 -35.03 0.03
N LEU A 671 -27.26 -35.70 -1.09
CA LEU A 671 -26.50 -35.11 -2.19
C LEU A 671 -27.28 -33.97 -2.86
N LEU A 672 -28.58 -34.14 -3.05
CA LEU A 672 -29.49 -33.12 -3.59
C LEU A 672 -29.50 -31.88 -2.65
N MET A 673 -29.57 -32.12 -1.34
CA MET A 673 -29.51 -31.07 -0.33
C MET A 673 -28.20 -30.29 -0.43
N CYS A 674 -27.04 -30.98 -0.42
CA CYS A 674 -25.73 -30.32 -0.52
C CYS A 674 -25.61 -29.55 -1.83
N LYS A 675 -26.03 -30.12 -2.98
CA LYS A 675 -26.03 -29.40 -4.27
C LYS A 675 -26.90 -28.14 -4.23
N THR A 676 -28.04 -28.20 -3.54
CA THR A 676 -28.93 -27.03 -3.38
C THR A 676 -28.28 -25.93 -2.56
N PHE A 677 -27.61 -26.27 -1.45
CA PHE A 677 -26.83 -25.32 -0.68
C PHE A 677 -25.66 -24.71 -1.51
N ASP A 678 -24.98 -25.57 -2.27
CA ASP A 678 -23.84 -25.19 -3.14
C ASP A 678 -24.24 -24.23 -4.27
N ASN A 679 -25.52 -24.18 -4.67
CA ASN A 679 -26.03 -23.17 -5.61
C ASN A 679 -25.97 -21.75 -5.03
N PHE A 680 -26.03 -21.63 -3.71
CA PHE A 680 -25.89 -20.33 -3.05
C PHE A 680 -24.42 -19.97 -2.83
N THR A 681 -23.62 -20.79 -2.10
CA THR A 681 -22.21 -20.58 -1.83
C THR A 681 -21.52 -21.90 -1.46
N ASP A 682 -20.20 -21.96 -1.50
CA ASP A 682 -19.46 -23.15 -1.10
C ASP A 682 -19.35 -23.24 0.43
N PHE A 683 -20.31 -23.97 1.04
CA PHE A 683 -20.34 -24.14 2.48
C PHE A 683 -19.16 -24.93 3.06
N SER A 684 -18.40 -25.67 2.22
CA SER A 684 -17.24 -26.42 2.67
C SER A 684 -16.05 -25.52 3.10
N LYS A 685 -16.07 -24.26 2.66
CA LYS A 685 -14.97 -23.29 2.91
C LYS A 685 -15.06 -22.63 4.28
N PHE A 686 -16.20 -22.66 4.96
CA PHE A 686 -16.35 -21.98 6.24
C PHE A 686 -15.55 -22.66 7.34
N GLU A 687 -14.64 -21.91 8.00
CA GLU A 687 -13.83 -22.36 9.12
C GLU A 687 -14.56 -22.11 10.46
N GLY A 688 -14.46 -23.07 11.40
CA GLY A 688 -14.82 -22.85 12.80
C GLY A 688 -16.30 -22.73 13.12
N ALA A 689 -17.19 -23.49 12.46
CA ALA A 689 -18.57 -23.68 12.85
C ALA A 689 -18.80 -25.13 13.32
#